data_c92b4d2c8735ce5ee03b9429c7be50c8
#
_entry.id   c92b4d2c8735ce5ee03b9429c7be50c8
#
_cell.length_a   1.000
_cell.length_b   1.000
_cell.length_c   1.000
_cell.angle_alpha   90.00
_cell.angle_beta   90.00
_cell.angle_gamma   90.00
#
_symmetry.space_group_name_H-M   'P 1'
#
loop_
_entity.id
_entity.type
_entity.pdbx_description
1 polymer ?
#
loop_
_entity_poly.entity_id
_entity_poly.type
_entity_poly.pdbx_seq_one_letter_code
_entity_poly.pdbx_strand_id
1 'polypeptide(L)'
;MDATQLALVYSELETPPARLQKTVPIDTTFPEEEANRLAMMESFNKHLFRPNTYLHKWWARRSGTTFRHILKQLVPDISKRDYYSAGGLEGVTILDPMIGGGTTLHEAIRLGANVIGYDIDPIPILQAKASLSSISVSEKEQVYRSFERELAKRIGKYFKTSCPTCDRSADLQYTLYGLRKRADSEEVLVVDSLVLREESDGTQRTLNEFYPSGQIHLIGKTWKIITKGEAREKGINGKNSEILSVPFTERYVPLVIAGYCPVHQNFFKSLDSQDVKLLLSAQRWAGRNIKFPPSSFEIPNGPKSDDLKNRNVHYFYELFFPRQLIYIAESQAILTTIPQKHALWMSLLLSTSLEFNAALCGYKGVDKRRPGAIRHVFSHHAYSFPYTALENNPLFPRHTSGTLGNLFENRIVAAGEWAKAPIERRYVNHRWIKTTIQNEIDLGQEASSLSAFSDQTRMFLVSQNDSKKMPLPTNSVDFVVTDPPYFNSVQYSDLSHFFRCWLRTFLPDQSNWQYVAQSSAVAESEENEAKFGFVLGQIWQECNRVLKRPHGRLIFTYHHWNPNAWAQLTLALKKARFLLTNAFVVHSENPISVHIMNLRSLKHDTILVLRPRGPQKKKHWQKPEPIEDFDSYSFCKACGNMMGWILEQDLSEQDMTKTWADFLKG
;
A
#
# COMPACT_ATOMS: atom_id res chain seq x y z
N MET A 1 27.15 4.42 -3.74
CA MET A 1 27.81 4.08 -5.02
C MET A 1 27.49 5.19 -5.99
N ASP A 2 28.47 5.71 -6.68
CA ASP A 2 28.23 6.64 -7.79
C ASP A 2 27.82 5.87 -9.07
N ALA A 3 27.45 6.59 -10.13
CA ALA A 3 27.03 5.98 -11.39
C ALA A 3 28.11 5.07 -12.01
N THR A 4 29.37 5.35 -11.74
CA THR A 4 30.55 4.58 -12.25
C THR A 4 30.67 3.26 -11.46
N GLN A 5 30.46 3.29 -10.15
CA GLN A 5 30.46 2.08 -9.31
C GLN A 5 29.25 1.18 -9.59
N LEU A 6 28.09 1.75 -9.92
CA LEU A 6 26.92 0.99 -10.38
C LEU A 6 27.16 0.36 -11.75
N ALA A 7 27.76 1.08 -12.69
CA ALA A 7 28.14 0.55 -14.00
C ALA A 7 29.14 -0.61 -13.89
N LEU A 8 30.10 -0.52 -12.96
CA LEU A 8 31.04 -1.62 -12.67
C LEU A 8 30.31 -2.83 -12.06
N VAL A 9 29.39 -2.62 -11.13
CA VAL A 9 28.56 -3.71 -10.55
C VAL A 9 27.67 -4.36 -11.61
N TYR A 10 27.13 -3.58 -12.56
CA TYR A 10 26.37 -4.13 -13.67
C TYR A 10 27.26 -4.92 -14.65
N SER A 11 28.49 -4.47 -14.95
CA SER A 11 29.41 -5.17 -15.85
C SER A 11 29.90 -6.50 -15.27
N GLU A 12 30.06 -6.61 -13.95
CA GLU A 12 30.48 -7.85 -13.28
C GLU A 12 29.34 -8.90 -13.16
N LEU A 13 28.08 -8.48 -13.39
CA LEU A 13 26.89 -9.35 -13.30
C LEU A 13 26.43 -9.87 -14.68
N GLU A 14 27.12 -9.53 -15.77
CA GLU A 14 26.76 -9.97 -17.12
C GLU A 14 26.99 -11.46 -17.30
N THR A 15 25.90 -12.23 -17.26
CA THR A 15 25.88 -13.61 -17.71
C THR A 15 25.14 -13.71 -19.05
N PRO A 16 25.56 -14.61 -19.97
CA PRO A 16 24.89 -14.72 -21.27
C PRO A 16 23.41 -15.10 -21.10
N PRO A 17 22.52 -14.63 -21.99
CA PRO A 17 21.10 -14.86 -21.89
C PRO A 17 20.74 -16.36 -21.85
N ALA A 18 19.89 -16.71 -20.92
CA ALA A 18 19.45 -18.09 -20.73
C ALA A 18 18.57 -18.57 -21.91
N ARG A 19 18.85 -19.74 -22.48
CA ARG A 19 18.00 -20.36 -23.50
C ARG A 19 16.80 -21.04 -22.85
N LEU A 20 15.60 -20.51 -23.09
CA LEU A 20 14.34 -21.06 -22.60
C LEU A 20 13.91 -22.29 -23.38
N GLN A 21 13.44 -23.32 -22.66
CA GLN A 21 12.98 -24.59 -23.21
C GLN A 21 11.46 -24.57 -23.45
N LYS A 22 10.94 -25.50 -24.26
CA LYS A 22 9.50 -25.64 -24.53
C LYS A 22 8.67 -25.92 -23.27
N THR A 23 9.24 -26.65 -22.30
CA THR A 23 8.69 -26.90 -20.96
C THR A 23 9.50 -26.11 -19.96
N VAL A 24 8.85 -25.49 -19.00
CA VAL A 24 9.47 -24.79 -17.88
C VAL A 24 9.21 -25.54 -16.56
N PRO A 25 10.09 -25.49 -15.56
CA PRO A 25 9.94 -26.28 -14.34
C PRO A 25 8.59 -26.12 -13.64
N ILE A 26 8.04 -24.92 -13.62
CA ILE A 26 6.74 -24.64 -13.00
C ILE A 26 5.56 -25.40 -13.64
N ASP A 27 5.73 -25.95 -14.83
CA ASP A 27 4.72 -26.82 -15.45
C ASP A 27 4.48 -28.10 -14.64
N THR A 28 5.46 -28.54 -13.86
CA THR A 28 5.44 -29.83 -13.13
C THR A 28 5.74 -29.72 -11.66
N THR A 29 6.57 -28.77 -11.23
CA THR A 29 7.09 -28.68 -9.87
C THR A 29 6.99 -27.29 -9.28
N PHE A 30 6.71 -27.22 -7.99
CA PHE A 30 6.77 -26.02 -7.16
C PHE A 30 7.09 -26.44 -5.72
N PRO A 31 8.01 -25.77 -5.00
CA PRO A 31 8.38 -26.13 -3.65
C PRO A 31 7.36 -25.61 -2.62
N GLU A 32 6.14 -26.19 -2.63
CA GLU A 32 5.00 -25.71 -1.82
C GLU A 32 5.33 -25.61 -0.33
N GLU A 33 6.04 -26.57 0.24
CA GLU A 33 6.35 -26.58 1.68
C GLU A 33 7.27 -25.42 2.07
N GLU A 34 8.36 -25.21 1.34
CA GLU A 34 9.27 -24.08 1.61
C GLU A 34 8.60 -22.74 1.35
N ALA A 35 7.88 -22.63 0.23
CA ALA A 35 7.13 -21.43 -0.12
C ALA A 35 6.10 -21.05 0.96
N ASN A 36 5.34 -22.02 1.46
CA ASN A 36 4.36 -21.82 2.54
C ASN A 36 5.03 -21.36 3.83
N ARG A 37 6.14 -21.99 4.24
CA ARG A 37 6.88 -21.63 5.45
C ARG A 37 7.41 -20.20 5.40
N LEU A 38 8.01 -19.79 4.27
CA LEU A 38 8.56 -18.45 4.09
C LEU A 38 7.46 -17.41 3.91
N ALA A 39 6.40 -17.70 3.15
CA ALA A 39 5.26 -16.80 2.98
C ALA A 39 4.53 -16.53 4.30
N MET A 40 4.34 -17.55 5.14
CA MET A 40 3.79 -17.38 6.48
C MET A 40 4.66 -16.44 7.33
N MET A 41 5.99 -16.60 7.33
CA MET A 41 6.91 -15.73 8.05
C MET A 41 6.81 -14.28 7.55
N GLU A 42 6.80 -14.06 6.24
CA GLU A 42 6.68 -12.72 5.65
C GLU A 42 5.33 -12.07 5.96
N SER A 43 4.24 -12.83 6.03
CA SER A 43 2.90 -12.33 6.26
C SER A 43 2.75 -11.56 7.58
N PHE A 44 3.54 -11.88 8.61
CA PHE A 44 3.52 -11.18 9.89
C PHE A 44 4.09 -9.76 9.82
N ASN A 45 5.06 -9.50 8.94
CA ASN A 45 5.65 -8.17 8.80
C ASN A 45 6.32 -7.95 7.43
N LYS A 46 5.51 -7.76 6.42
CA LYS A 46 5.94 -7.54 5.02
C LYS A 46 6.96 -6.37 4.88
N HIS A 47 6.84 -5.32 5.70
CA HIS A 47 7.74 -4.15 5.64
C HIS A 47 9.20 -4.49 5.97
N LEU A 48 9.42 -5.42 6.90
CA LEU A 48 10.78 -5.82 7.29
C LEU A 48 11.42 -6.78 6.26
N PHE A 49 10.59 -7.44 5.45
CA PHE A 49 11.07 -8.38 4.44
C PHE A 49 11.35 -7.70 3.10
N ARG A 50 10.51 -6.71 2.73
CA ARG A 50 10.55 -6.03 1.43
C ARG A 50 10.34 -4.51 1.62
N PRO A 51 11.29 -3.80 2.27
CA PRO A 51 11.13 -2.37 2.53
C PRO A 51 11.04 -1.53 1.24
N ASN A 52 11.65 -1.97 0.16
CA ASN A 52 11.60 -1.36 -1.16
C ASN A 52 10.18 -1.21 -1.74
N THR A 53 9.25 -2.12 -1.40
CA THR A 53 7.85 -2.04 -1.85
C THR A 53 6.99 -1.09 -1.00
N TYR A 54 7.58 -0.39 -0.01
CA TYR A 54 6.86 0.45 0.96
C TYR A 54 7.21 1.94 0.90
N LEU A 55 7.73 2.42 -0.23
CA LEU A 55 8.02 3.84 -0.40
C LEU A 55 6.77 4.71 -0.24
N HIS A 56 5.65 4.23 -0.76
CA HIS A 56 4.36 4.89 -0.68
C HIS A 56 3.27 3.90 -0.24
N LYS A 57 2.12 4.40 0.20
CA LYS A 57 0.97 3.57 0.56
C LYS A 57 0.37 2.91 -0.67
N TRP A 58 0.30 1.58 -0.64
CA TRP A 58 -0.51 0.75 -1.52
C TRP A 58 -1.08 -0.41 -0.70
N TRP A 59 -2.36 -0.74 -0.84
CA TRP A 59 -3.00 -1.69 0.06
C TRP A 59 -2.77 -3.16 -0.34
N ALA A 60 -2.87 -3.45 -1.64
CA ALA A 60 -2.64 -4.80 -2.16
C ALA A 60 -1.14 -5.04 -2.39
N ARG A 61 -0.51 -5.75 -1.47
CA ARG A 61 0.87 -6.21 -1.60
C ARG A 61 0.95 -7.67 -1.29
N ARG A 62 1.46 -8.43 -2.24
CA ARG A 62 1.68 -9.87 -2.06
C ARG A 62 3.02 -10.16 -1.41
N SER A 63 3.15 -11.40 -0.94
CA SER A 63 4.40 -11.90 -0.39
C SER A 63 5.46 -11.98 -1.49
N GLY A 64 6.58 -11.26 -1.33
CA GLY A 64 7.71 -11.34 -2.24
C GLY A 64 8.32 -12.73 -2.27
N THR A 65 8.31 -13.46 -1.15
CA THR A 65 8.81 -14.85 -1.09
C THR A 65 8.01 -15.77 -2.02
N THR A 66 6.70 -15.61 -2.12
CA THR A 66 5.85 -16.37 -3.06
C THR A 66 6.24 -16.10 -4.50
N PHE A 67 6.34 -14.82 -4.88
CA PHE A 67 6.70 -14.44 -6.25
C PHE A 67 8.12 -14.83 -6.60
N ARG A 68 9.06 -14.73 -5.65
CA ARG A 68 10.41 -15.25 -5.85
C ARG A 68 10.42 -16.75 -6.12
N HIS A 69 9.66 -17.57 -5.39
CA HIS A 69 9.55 -19.00 -5.68
C HIS A 69 8.96 -19.26 -7.07
N ILE A 70 7.91 -18.53 -7.47
CA ILE A 70 7.35 -18.64 -8.81
C ILE A 70 8.43 -18.35 -9.87
N LEU A 71 9.14 -17.23 -9.74
CA LEU A 71 10.17 -16.81 -10.68
C LEU A 71 11.37 -17.79 -10.72
N LYS A 72 11.76 -18.37 -9.57
CA LYS A 72 12.79 -19.40 -9.51
C LYS A 72 12.42 -20.68 -10.30
N GLN A 73 11.14 -21.00 -10.38
CA GLN A 73 10.67 -22.11 -11.22
C GLN A 73 10.57 -21.76 -12.72
N LEU A 74 10.92 -20.53 -13.12
CA LEU A 74 11.09 -20.12 -14.52
C LEU A 74 12.57 -20.17 -14.96
N VAL A 75 13.50 -20.31 -14.02
CA VAL A 75 14.95 -20.35 -14.28
C VAL A 75 15.32 -21.60 -15.05
N PRO A 76 15.95 -21.49 -16.25
CA PRO A 76 16.36 -22.66 -17.05
C PRO A 76 17.47 -23.48 -16.38
N ASP A 77 18.45 -22.81 -15.80
CA ASP A 77 19.61 -23.44 -15.14
C ASP A 77 19.20 -24.01 -13.77
N ILE A 78 19.25 -25.34 -13.65
CA ILE A 78 18.87 -26.05 -12.41
C ILE A 78 19.72 -25.62 -11.20
N SER A 79 20.99 -25.26 -11.41
CA SER A 79 21.89 -24.85 -10.33
C SER A 79 21.51 -23.50 -9.71
N LYS A 80 20.76 -22.68 -10.44
CA LYS A 80 20.27 -21.36 -10.01
C LYS A 80 18.82 -21.36 -9.52
N ARG A 81 18.13 -22.53 -9.46
CA ARG A 81 16.72 -22.62 -9.04
C ARG A 81 16.50 -22.55 -7.54
N ASP A 82 17.55 -22.79 -6.75
CA ASP A 82 17.47 -22.63 -5.29
C ASP A 82 17.03 -21.21 -4.92
N TYR A 83 16.17 -21.11 -3.90
CA TYR A 83 15.59 -19.84 -3.46
C TYR A 83 16.66 -18.79 -3.10
N TYR A 84 17.79 -19.24 -2.52
CA TYR A 84 18.88 -18.37 -2.06
C TYR A 84 19.99 -18.16 -3.10
N SER A 85 19.86 -18.73 -4.28
CA SER A 85 20.78 -18.47 -5.40
C SER A 85 20.47 -17.15 -6.07
N ALA A 86 21.50 -16.40 -6.48
CA ALA A 86 21.34 -15.16 -7.24
C ALA A 86 21.07 -15.44 -8.73
N GLY A 87 20.41 -14.50 -9.41
CA GLY A 87 20.25 -14.50 -10.86
C GLY A 87 19.42 -15.67 -11.42
N GLY A 88 19.67 -15.94 -12.72
CA GLY A 88 19.07 -17.05 -13.47
C GLY A 88 18.00 -16.65 -14.48
N LEU A 89 17.59 -15.36 -14.52
CA LEU A 89 16.62 -14.82 -15.49
C LEU A 89 17.24 -13.71 -16.37
N GLU A 90 18.56 -13.69 -16.50
CA GLU A 90 19.27 -12.77 -17.36
C GLU A 90 18.81 -12.95 -18.83
N GLY A 91 18.43 -11.84 -19.48
CA GLY A 91 17.89 -11.85 -20.85
C GLY A 91 16.43 -12.30 -20.97
N VAL A 92 15.77 -12.69 -19.89
CA VAL A 92 14.35 -13.02 -19.85
C VAL A 92 13.53 -11.75 -19.66
N THR A 93 12.42 -11.60 -20.39
CA THR A 93 11.48 -10.50 -20.27
C THR A 93 10.22 -10.93 -19.54
N ILE A 94 9.96 -10.34 -18.37
CA ILE A 94 8.76 -10.58 -17.56
C ILE A 94 7.79 -9.41 -17.71
N LEU A 95 6.53 -9.70 -17.95
CA LEU A 95 5.44 -8.72 -17.96
C LEU A 95 4.56 -8.89 -16.71
N ASP A 96 4.30 -7.78 -16.03
CA ASP A 96 3.19 -7.67 -15.07
C ASP A 96 2.18 -6.63 -15.59
N PRO A 97 0.99 -7.05 -16.07
CA PRO A 97 0.00 -6.14 -16.62
C PRO A 97 -0.83 -5.39 -15.56
N MET A 98 -0.64 -5.67 -14.27
CA MET A 98 -1.38 -5.09 -13.14
C MET A 98 -0.47 -5.00 -11.92
N ILE A 99 0.56 -4.13 -12.02
CA ILE A 99 1.73 -4.16 -11.11
C ILE A 99 1.40 -3.91 -9.63
N GLY A 100 0.33 -3.17 -9.32
CA GLY A 100 -0.05 -2.87 -7.95
C GLY A 100 1.14 -2.43 -7.08
N GLY A 101 1.49 -3.21 -6.06
CA GLY A 101 2.63 -2.94 -5.18
C GLY A 101 4.01 -3.16 -5.79
N GLY A 102 4.11 -3.67 -7.03
CA GLY A 102 5.36 -3.89 -7.75
C GLY A 102 6.12 -5.17 -7.39
N THR A 103 5.51 -6.08 -6.63
CA THR A 103 6.17 -7.28 -6.10
C THR A 103 6.84 -8.11 -7.19
N THR A 104 6.15 -8.37 -8.30
CA THR A 104 6.69 -9.12 -9.45
C THR A 104 7.92 -8.44 -10.04
N LEU A 105 7.85 -7.11 -10.24
CA LEU A 105 8.93 -6.35 -10.86
C LEU A 105 10.21 -6.43 -10.03
N HIS A 106 10.10 -6.22 -8.72
CA HIS A 106 11.22 -6.27 -7.80
C HIS A 106 11.88 -7.66 -7.77
N GLU A 107 11.09 -8.71 -7.58
CA GLU A 107 11.66 -10.07 -7.51
C GLU A 107 12.26 -10.51 -8.86
N ALA A 108 11.69 -10.08 -10.00
CA ALA A 108 12.24 -10.38 -11.33
C ALA A 108 13.56 -9.63 -11.62
N ILE A 109 13.63 -8.32 -11.30
CA ILE A 109 14.87 -7.51 -11.41
C ILE A 109 15.99 -8.11 -10.56
N ARG A 110 15.70 -8.55 -9.34
CA ARG A 110 16.68 -9.22 -8.47
C ARG A 110 17.29 -10.45 -9.13
N LEU A 111 16.51 -11.18 -9.90
CA LEU A 111 16.95 -12.38 -10.61
C LEU A 111 17.57 -12.08 -11.98
N GLY A 112 17.80 -10.79 -12.33
CA GLY A 112 18.46 -10.39 -13.56
C GLY A 112 17.52 -10.19 -14.76
N ALA A 113 16.20 -10.39 -14.60
CA ALA A 113 15.23 -10.23 -15.68
C ALA A 113 15.09 -8.76 -16.10
N ASN A 114 14.67 -8.56 -17.36
CA ASN A 114 14.06 -7.31 -17.81
C ASN A 114 12.56 -7.34 -17.53
N VAL A 115 11.99 -6.20 -17.10
CA VAL A 115 10.59 -6.17 -16.70
C VAL A 115 9.77 -5.10 -17.41
N ILE A 116 8.55 -5.46 -17.73
CA ILE A 116 7.54 -4.54 -18.26
C ILE A 116 6.40 -4.51 -17.24
N GLY A 117 5.96 -3.31 -16.88
CA GLY A 117 4.89 -3.13 -15.90
C GLY A 117 3.86 -2.12 -16.34
N TYR A 118 2.58 -2.49 -16.22
CA TYR A 118 1.45 -1.60 -16.48
C TYR A 118 0.49 -1.54 -15.29
N ASP A 119 -0.10 -0.39 -15.10
CA ASP A 119 -1.23 -0.19 -14.20
C ASP A 119 -2.08 0.98 -14.71
N ILE A 120 -3.38 0.96 -14.43
CA ILE A 120 -4.29 2.07 -14.74
C ILE A 120 -4.18 3.21 -13.71
N ASP A 121 -3.74 2.89 -12.47
CA ASP A 121 -3.50 3.89 -11.43
C ASP A 121 -2.04 4.41 -11.53
N PRO A 122 -1.82 5.74 -11.49
CA PRO A 122 -0.47 6.29 -11.56
C PRO A 122 0.39 5.98 -10.32
N ILE A 123 -0.19 5.73 -9.15
CA ILE A 123 0.58 5.52 -7.91
C ILE A 123 1.49 4.29 -7.98
N PRO A 124 1.03 3.10 -8.39
CA PRO A 124 1.89 1.95 -8.64
C PRO A 124 3.07 2.26 -9.57
N ILE A 125 2.80 2.96 -10.67
CA ILE A 125 3.81 3.34 -11.65
C ILE A 125 4.89 4.23 -11.03
N LEU A 126 4.48 5.29 -10.34
CA LEU A 126 5.39 6.23 -9.69
C LEU A 126 6.22 5.57 -8.59
N GLN A 127 5.57 4.68 -7.79
CA GLN A 127 6.26 3.93 -6.75
C GLN A 127 7.31 2.98 -7.35
N ALA A 128 6.97 2.19 -8.37
CA ALA A 128 7.90 1.27 -9.03
C ALA A 128 9.11 2.01 -9.63
N LYS A 129 8.87 3.12 -10.35
CA LYS A 129 9.95 3.95 -10.89
C LYS A 129 10.88 4.49 -9.80
N ALA A 130 10.33 4.97 -8.69
CA ALA A 130 11.13 5.50 -7.58
C ALA A 130 11.93 4.41 -6.86
N SER A 131 11.35 3.24 -6.66
CA SER A 131 11.96 2.14 -5.90
C SER A 131 13.03 1.40 -6.71
N LEU A 132 12.87 1.25 -8.02
CA LEU A 132 13.86 0.63 -8.91
C LEU A 132 14.99 1.59 -9.33
N SER A 133 14.84 2.89 -9.02
CA SER A 133 15.82 3.93 -9.38
C SER A 133 17.17 3.72 -8.71
N SER A 134 18.25 3.92 -9.46
CA SER A 134 19.65 3.81 -9.03
C SER A 134 20.19 5.02 -8.25
N ILE A 135 19.36 6.03 -7.90
CA ILE A 135 19.81 7.20 -7.12
C ILE A 135 20.33 6.75 -5.75
N SER A 136 21.56 7.13 -5.43
CA SER A 136 22.21 6.69 -4.19
C SER A 136 21.50 7.20 -2.93
N VAL A 137 21.58 6.43 -1.84
CA VAL A 137 21.02 6.82 -0.53
C VAL A 137 21.67 8.10 -0.03
N SER A 138 23.02 8.23 -0.15
CA SER A 138 23.75 9.42 0.27
C SER A 138 23.28 10.69 -0.44
N GLU A 139 23.02 10.60 -1.74
CA GLU A 139 22.47 11.72 -2.51
C GLU A 139 21.05 12.09 -2.06
N LYS A 140 20.20 11.09 -1.83
CA LYS A 140 18.85 11.29 -1.26
C LYS A 140 18.91 11.97 0.12
N GLU A 141 19.84 11.57 0.99
CA GLU A 141 20.03 12.18 2.30
C GLU A 141 20.42 13.65 2.22
N GLN A 142 21.33 14.02 1.34
CA GLN A 142 21.74 15.42 1.16
C GLN A 142 20.56 16.30 0.73
N VAL A 143 19.78 15.83 -0.23
CA VAL A 143 18.58 16.54 -0.72
C VAL A 143 17.53 16.64 0.38
N TYR A 144 17.26 15.54 1.10
CA TYR A 144 16.32 15.52 2.20
C TYR A 144 16.69 16.50 3.32
N ARG A 145 17.96 16.51 3.78
CA ARG A 145 18.44 17.44 4.81
C ARG A 145 18.34 18.90 4.39
N SER A 146 18.56 19.19 3.10
CA SER A 146 18.36 20.54 2.56
C SER A 146 16.89 20.94 2.58
N PHE A 147 16.02 20.04 2.12
CA PHE A 147 14.57 20.23 2.14
C PHE A 147 14.04 20.45 3.57
N GLU A 148 14.42 19.58 4.50
CA GLU A 148 13.99 19.64 5.91
C GLU A 148 14.39 20.94 6.58
N ARG A 149 15.64 21.41 6.37
CA ARG A 149 16.10 22.70 6.90
C ARG A 149 15.32 23.87 6.35
N GLU A 150 15.04 23.88 5.06
CA GLU A 150 14.27 24.96 4.44
C GLU A 150 12.81 24.94 4.92
N LEU A 151 12.21 23.79 5.03
CA LEU A 151 10.88 23.60 5.56
C LEU A 151 10.79 24.07 7.03
N ALA A 152 11.77 23.69 7.85
CA ALA A 152 11.83 24.10 9.26
C ALA A 152 11.89 25.62 9.43
N LYS A 153 12.60 26.34 8.56
CA LYS A 153 12.60 27.82 8.57
C LYS A 153 11.22 28.41 8.31
N ARG A 154 10.45 27.80 7.39
CA ARG A 154 9.14 28.32 6.98
C ARG A 154 8.04 28.02 7.98
N ILE A 155 7.97 26.80 8.49
CA ILE A 155 6.83 26.33 9.30
C ILE A 155 7.19 26.06 10.77
N GLY A 156 8.46 25.97 11.15
CA GLY A 156 8.88 25.55 12.49
C GLY A 156 8.28 26.37 13.64
N LYS A 157 8.04 27.67 13.40
CA LYS A 157 7.39 28.56 14.38
C LYS A 157 6.00 28.09 14.81
N TYR A 158 5.24 27.39 13.94
CA TYR A 158 3.90 26.91 14.24
C TYR A 158 3.89 25.63 15.10
N PHE A 159 5.07 25.01 15.28
CA PHE A 159 5.26 23.78 16.03
C PHE A 159 6.14 23.98 17.29
N LYS A 160 6.06 25.17 17.89
CA LYS A 160 6.67 25.51 19.18
C LYS A 160 5.60 25.69 20.25
N THR A 161 6.01 25.48 21.50
CA THR A 161 5.21 25.73 22.70
C THR A 161 6.14 26.14 23.85
N SER A 162 5.63 26.45 25.02
CA SER A 162 6.42 26.68 26.23
C SER A 162 6.52 25.41 27.08
N CYS A 163 7.66 25.17 27.70
CA CYS A 163 7.81 24.13 28.72
C CYS A 163 7.06 24.53 29.99
N PRO A 164 6.16 23.69 30.55
CA PRO A 164 5.41 24.07 31.76
C PRO A 164 6.25 24.16 33.03
N THR A 165 7.50 23.70 32.99
CA THR A 165 8.42 23.68 34.17
C THR A 165 9.39 24.86 34.15
N CYS A 166 9.86 25.32 32.99
CA CYS A 166 10.88 26.37 32.90
C CYS A 166 10.54 27.51 31.93
N ASP A 167 9.35 27.55 31.36
CA ASP A 167 8.83 28.54 30.42
C ASP A 167 9.68 28.75 29.14
N ARG A 168 10.74 27.97 28.95
CA ARG A 168 11.56 28.03 27.73
C ARG A 168 10.79 27.48 26.54
N SER A 169 11.13 27.98 25.36
CA SER A 169 10.65 27.42 24.11
C SER A 169 10.95 25.94 24.00
N ALA A 170 9.94 25.14 23.69
CA ALA A 170 10.00 23.69 23.57
C ALA A 170 9.42 23.24 22.23
N ASP A 171 9.78 22.05 21.78
CA ASP A 171 9.22 21.46 20.56
C ASP A 171 7.86 20.84 20.85
N LEU A 172 6.84 21.29 20.10
CA LEU A 172 5.56 20.61 20.08
C LEU A 172 5.71 19.28 19.34
N GLN A 173 5.31 18.18 19.96
CA GLN A 173 5.27 16.86 19.34
C GLN A 173 3.95 16.64 18.62
N TYR A 174 2.84 16.80 19.33
CA TYR A 174 1.49 16.75 18.75
C TYR A 174 0.50 17.52 19.64
N THR A 175 -0.63 17.88 19.03
CA THR A 175 -1.80 18.41 19.74
C THR A 175 -2.92 17.38 19.67
N LEU A 176 -3.57 17.12 20.80
CA LEU A 176 -4.75 16.27 20.89
C LEU A 176 -6.02 17.12 20.86
N TYR A 177 -7.01 16.63 20.11
CA TYR A 177 -8.30 17.30 19.93
C TYR A 177 -9.44 16.36 20.33
N GLY A 178 -10.49 16.91 20.97
CA GLY A 178 -11.76 16.23 21.22
C GLY A 178 -12.78 16.57 20.15
N LEU A 179 -13.59 15.60 19.74
CA LEU A 179 -14.64 15.78 18.74
C LEU A 179 -15.90 16.39 19.37
N ARG A 180 -16.36 17.51 18.85
CA ARG A 180 -17.65 18.11 19.22
C ARG A 180 -18.81 17.26 18.74
N LYS A 181 -19.73 16.98 19.64
CA LYS A 181 -20.99 16.27 19.36
C LYS A 181 -22.16 17.04 20.00
N ARG A 182 -23.33 16.89 19.42
CA ARG A 182 -24.56 17.44 19.97
C ARG A 182 -25.22 16.44 20.89
N ALA A 183 -25.51 16.87 22.12
CA ALA A 183 -26.26 16.16 23.13
C ALA A 183 -27.50 17.01 23.47
N ASP A 184 -28.64 16.67 22.90
CA ASP A 184 -29.88 17.48 22.97
C ASP A 184 -29.64 18.93 22.52
N SER A 185 -29.68 19.89 23.44
CA SER A 185 -29.45 21.31 23.20
C SER A 185 -27.99 21.76 23.44
N GLU A 186 -27.14 20.90 24.02
CA GLU A 186 -25.78 21.23 24.40
C GLU A 186 -24.75 20.58 23.48
N GLU A 187 -23.58 21.21 23.37
CA GLU A 187 -22.40 20.61 22.73
C GLU A 187 -21.47 20.03 23.77
N VAL A 188 -21.02 18.80 23.54
CA VAL A 188 -20.02 18.11 24.36
C VAL A 188 -18.80 17.78 23.53
N LEU A 189 -17.64 17.59 24.20
CA LEU A 189 -16.44 17.02 23.58
C LEU A 189 -16.31 15.55 23.91
N VAL A 190 -16.34 14.72 22.89
CA VAL A 190 -16.13 13.28 23.04
C VAL A 190 -14.68 12.95 22.78
N VAL A 191 -14.10 12.12 23.66
CA VAL A 191 -12.75 11.56 23.55
C VAL A 191 -12.77 10.04 23.61
N ASP A 192 -11.78 9.38 23.00
CA ASP A 192 -11.68 7.91 23.05
C ASP A 192 -11.41 7.41 24.48
N SER A 193 -10.61 8.16 25.28
CA SER A 193 -10.29 7.86 26.68
C SER A 193 -9.84 9.15 27.39
N LEU A 194 -10.06 9.21 28.70
CA LEU A 194 -9.44 10.23 29.57
C LEU A 194 -7.95 9.97 29.84
N VAL A 195 -7.50 8.72 29.70
CA VAL A 195 -6.09 8.37 29.89
C VAL A 195 -5.29 8.79 28.66
N LEU A 196 -4.30 9.66 28.88
CA LEU A 196 -3.36 10.14 27.86
C LEU A 196 -2.19 9.17 27.68
N ARG A 197 -1.66 8.65 28.78
CA ARG A 197 -0.51 7.75 28.77
C ARG A 197 -0.44 6.95 30.07
N GLU A 198 0.03 5.72 29.97
CA GLU A 198 0.44 4.90 31.10
C GLU A 198 1.97 4.86 31.13
N GLU A 199 2.57 5.29 32.24
CA GLU A 199 4.00 5.28 32.43
C GLU A 199 4.49 3.87 32.84
N SER A 200 5.80 3.65 32.82
CA SER A 200 6.39 2.33 33.08
C SER A 200 6.18 1.83 34.54
N ASP A 201 5.88 2.72 35.46
CA ASP A 201 5.57 2.42 36.86
C ASP A 201 4.05 2.16 37.09
N GLY A 202 3.24 2.19 36.06
CA GLY A 202 1.78 2.02 36.13
C GLY A 202 1.01 3.31 36.40
N THR A 203 1.69 4.45 36.62
CA THR A 203 1.04 5.75 36.80
C THR A 203 0.38 6.17 35.47
N GLN A 204 -0.85 6.67 35.56
CA GLN A 204 -1.59 7.15 34.38
C GLN A 204 -1.61 8.68 34.36
N ARG A 205 -1.19 9.25 33.23
CA ARG A 205 -1.42 10.66 32.91
C ARG A 205 -2.80 10.78 32.28
N THR A 206 -3.60 11.71 32.77
CA THR A 206 -5.02 11.82 32.38
C THR A 206 -5.42 13.25 32.01
N LEU A 207 -6.51 13.39 31.27
CA LEU A 207 -7.12 14.70 30.97
C LEU A 207 -7.61 15.41 32.23
N ASN A 208 -7.96 14.67 33.28
CA ASN A 208 -8.43 15.26 34.55
C ASN A 208 -7.35 16.05 35.28
N GLU A 209 -6.07 15.79 35.02
CA GLU A 209 -4.94 16.61 35.54
C GLU A 209 -5.01 18.05 35.03
N PHE A 210 -5.53 18.26 33.82
CA PHE A 210 -5.63 19.55 33.16
C PHE A 210 -7.03 20.15 33.26
N TYR A 211 -8.04 19.28 33.41
CA TYR A 211 -9.47 19.64 33.45
C TYR A 211 -10.20 18.91 34.58
N PRO A 212 -9.89 19.26 35.88
CA PRO A 212 -10.45 18.52 37.04
C PRO A 212 -11.98 18.66 37.15
N SER A 213 -12.57 19.73 36.60
CA SER A 213 -14.03 19.88 36.55
C SER A 213 -14.70 19.05 35.45
N GLY A 214 -13.92 18.34 34.60
CA GLY A 214 -14.43 17.69 33.38
C GLY A 214 -14.89 18.67 32.30
N GLN A 215 -14.49 19.95 32.40
CA GLN A 215 -14.87 20.99 31.44
C GLN A 215 -13.64 21.72 30.92
N ILE A 216 -13.67 22.09 29.65
CA ILE A 216 -12.70 22.97 29.03
C ILE A 216 -13.36 24.29 28.65
N HIS A 217 -12.68 25.42 28.99
CA HIS A 217 -13.04 26.74 28.53
C HIS A 217 -11.98 27.25 27.55
N LEU A 218 -12.40 27.48 26.29
CA LEU A 218 -11.49 27.94 25.24
C LEU A 218 -12.22 28.91 24.30
N ILE A 219 -11.59 30.06 24.00
CA ILE A 219 -12.08 31.07 23.07
C ILE A 219 -13.56 31.46 23.37
N GLY A 220 -13.85 31.71 24.66
CA GLY A 220 -15.18 32.19 25.10
C GLY A 220 -16.29 31.12 25.09
N LYS A 221 -15.97 29.86 24.87
CA LYS A 221 -16.92 28.73 24.93
C LYS A 221 -16.48 27.70 25.96
N THR A 222 -17.46 27.02 26.55
CA THR A 222 -17.22 25.95 27.52
C THR A 222 -17.84 24.66 26.99
N TRP A 223 -17.10 23.57 27.11
CA TRP A 223 -17.59 22.22 26.76
C TRP A 223 -17.33 21.25 27.88
N LYS A 224 -18.27 20.35 28.12
CA LYS A 224 -18.10 19.18 28.95
C LYS A 224 -17.32 18.11 28.18
N ILE A 225 -16.29 17.50 28.78
CA ILE A 225 -15.53 16.40 28.23
C ILE A 225 -16.18 15.10 28.69
N ILE A 226 -16.49 14.20 27.75
CA ILE A 226 -17.00 12.85 28.03
C ILE A 226 -16.25 11.81 27.22
N THR A 227 -16.19 10.60 27.73
CA THR A 227 -15.59 9.48 27.01
C THR A 227 -16.52 8.91 25.94
N LYS A 228 -15.96 8.18 25.02
CA LYS A 228 -16.67 7.39 24.01
C LYS A 228 -17.67 6.39 24.65
N GLY A 229 -17.33 5.82 25.83
CA GLY A 229 -18.22 4.95 26.60
C GLY A 229 -19.46 5.71 27.05
N GLU A 230 -19.29 6.83 27.78
CA GLU A 230 -20.37 7.70 28.25
C GLU A 230 -21.21 8.27 27.08
N ALA A 231 -20.57 8.63 25.96
CA ALA A 231 -21.27 9.09 24.76
C ALA A 231 -22.19 7.98 24.20
N ARG A 232 -21.75 6.72 24.23
CA ARG A 232 -22.54 5.57 23.80
C ARG A 232 -23.74 5.33 24.72
N GLU A 233 -23.53 5.36 26.02
CA GLU A 233 -24.60 5.21 27.04
C GLU A 233 -25.68 6.29 26.90
N LYS A 234 -25.27 7.50 26.53
CA LYS A 234 -26.17 8.65 26.32
C LYS A 234 -26.76 8.74 24.90
N GLY A 235 -26.50 7.78 24.02
CA GLY A 235 -26.99 7.81 22.63
C GLY A 235 -26.33 8.87 21.72
N ILE A 236 -25.19 9.46 22.15
CA ILE A 236 -24.49 10.55 21.43
C ILE A 236 -23.46 10.00 20.41
N ASN A 237 -23.52 8.73 20.08
CA ASN A 237 -22.57 8.05 19.19
C ASN A 237 -23.07 7.98 17.73
N GLY A 238 -24.32 8.29 17.45
CA GLY A 238 -24.94 8.22 16.13
C GLY A 238 -24.58 9.39 15.20
N LYS A 239 -24.95 9.24 13.93
CA LYS A 239 -24.81 10.32 12.91
C LYS A 239 -25.60 11.57 13.27
N ASN A 240 -26.74 11.42 13.93
CA ASN A 240 -27.63 12.53 14.33
C ASN A 240 -26.99 13.48 15.37
N SER A 241 -25.95 13.03 16.08
CA SER A 241 -25.19 13.85 17.02
C SER A 241 -24.05 14.63 16.35
N GLU A 242 -23.80 14.46 15.06
CA GLU A 242 -22.74 15.18 14.34
C GLU A 242 -23.15 16.63 14.04
N ILE A 243 -22.20 17.56 14.21
CA ILE A 243 -22.40 18.98 13.95
C ILE A 243 -21.97 19.27 12.51
N LEU A 244 -22.86 18.99 11.54
CA LEU A 244 -22.57 19.13 10.12
C LEU A 244 -22.57 20.59 9.61
N SER A 245 -23.04 21.53 10.43
CA SER A 245 -23.14 22.95 10.05
C SER A 245 -21.82 23.73 10.08
N VAL A 246 -20.74 23.12 10.61
CA VAL A 246 -19.42 23.74 10.65
C VAL A 246 -18.42 22.91 9.84
N PRO A 247 -17.33 23.52 9.33
CA PRO A 247 -16.27 22.83 8.63
C PRO A 247 -15.72 21.63 9.42
N PHE A 248 -15.28 20.57 8.73
CA PHE A 248 -14.92 19.33 9.37
C PHE A 248 -13.87 19.49 10.49
N THR A 249 -12.78 20.21 10.23
CA THR A 249 -11.73 20.42 11.24
C THR A 249 -12.14 21.31 12.40
N GLU A 250 -13.15 22.18 12.23
CA GLU A 250 -13.68 23.02 13.32
C GLU A 250 -14.58 22.25 14.29
N ARG A 251 -14.94 21.00 13.96
CA ARG A 251 -15.63 20.08 14.88
C ARG A 251 -14.67 19.52 15.94
N TYR A 252 -13.38 19.78 15.82
CA TYR A 252 -12.35 19.34 16.75
C TYR A 252 -11.84 20.52 17.57
N VAL A 253 -11.85 20.37 18.91
CA VAL A 253 -11.36 21.38 19.86
C VAL A 253 -10.04 20.89 20.44
N PRO A 254 -8.96 21.70 20.38
CA PRO A 254 -7.67 21.32 20.95
C PRO A 254 -7.77 21.22 22.48
N LEU A 255 -7.26 20.11 23.03
CA LEU A 255 -7.31 19.78 24.45
C LEU A 255 -5.95 19.88 25.12
N VAL A 256 -4.98 19.13 24.63
CA VAL A 256 -3.69 18.94 25.27
C VAL A 256 -2.58 18.97 24.24
N ILE A 257 -1.47 19.59 24.60
CA ILE A 257 -0.21 19.55 23.86
C ILE A 257 0.71 18.53 24.50
N ALA A 258 1.26 17.62 23.69
CA ALA A 258 2.46 16.89 24.04
C ALA A 258 3.67 17.62 23.46
N GLY A 259 4.68 17.88 24.30
CA GLY A 259 5.88 18.60 23.93
C GLY A 259 7.15 17.94 24.44
N TYR A 260 8.28 18.46 23.98
CA TYR A 260 9.61 18.03 24.40
C TYR A 260 10.48 19.25 24.72
N CYS A 261 11.00 19.27 25.93
CA CYS A 261 12.02 20.22 26.40
C CYS A 261 13.35 19.49 26.54
N PRO A 262 14.48 20.00 26.03
CA PRO A 262 15.77 19.35 26.18
C PRO A 262 16.17 19.13 27.66
N VAL A 263 15.70 19.97 28.57
CA VAL A 263 16.00 19.90 30.03
C VAL A 263 15.01 18.98 30.75
N HIS A 264 13.69 19.14 30.51
CA HIS A 264 12.63 18.45 31.25
C HIS A 264 12.00 17.28 30.50
N GLN A 265 12.55 16.93 29.35
CA GLN A 265 12.10 15.81 28.49
C GLN A 265 10.64 15.97 28.00
N ASN A 266 9.91 14.88 27.86
CA ASN A 266 8.54 14.88 27.37
C ASN A 266 7.57 15.40 28.44
N PHE A 267 6.58 16.17 28.04
CA PHE A 267 5.54 16.67 28.92
C PHE A 267 4.18 16.72 28.22
N PHE A 268 3.12 16.78 29.03
CA PHE A 268 1.79 17.19 28.60
C PHE A 268 1.44 18.53 29.27
N LYS A 269 0.71 19.36 28.56
CA LYS A 269 0.16 20.62 29.12
C LYS A 269 -1.17 20.97 28.46
N SER A 270 -2.04 21.71 29.18
CA SER A 270 -3.17 22.42 28.59
C SER A 270 -2.65 23.57 27.70
N LEU A 271 -3.48 24.03 26.76
CA LEU A 271 -3.12 25.15 25.90
C LEU A 271 -3.10 26.45 26.73
N ASP A 272 -2.02 27.20 26.61
CA ASP A 272 -1.93 28.57 27.12
C ASP A 272 -2.31 29.60 26.05
N SER A 273 -2.29 30.88 26.42
CA SER A 273 -2.65 31.99 25.53
C SER A 273 -1.72 32.11 24.31
N GLN A 274 -0.44 31.67 24.42
CA GLN A 274 0.52 31.69 23.34
C GLN A 274 0.23 30.57 22.34
N ASP A 275 -0.08 29.37 22.83
CA ASP A 275 -0.47 28.23 21.97
C ASP A 275 -1.73 28.56 21.17
N VAL A 276 -2.74 29.18 21.81
CA VAL A 276 -3.97 29.64 21.14
C VAL A 276 -3.66 30.70 20.07
N LYS A 277 -2.80 31.67 20.38
CA LYS A 277 -2.36 32.69 19.41
C LYS A 277 -1.67 32.06 18.19
N LEU A 278 -0.83 31.05 18.39
CA LEU A 278 -0.15 30.31 17.28
C LEU A 278 -1.16 29.56 16.42
N LEU A 279 -2.13 28.87 17.02
CA LEU A 279 -3.20 28.18 16.28
C LEU A 279 -4.03 29.17 15.42
N LEU A 280 -4.47 30.27 16.02
CA LEU A 280 -5.21 31.34 15.30
C LEU A 280 -4.35 32.01 14.22
N SER A 281 -3.05 32.16 14.46
CA SER A 281 -2.10 32.68 13.46
C SER A 281 -1.98 31.73 12.26
N ALA A 282 -1.87 30.43 12.52
CA ALA A 282 -1.85 29.41 11.46
C ALA A 282 -3.16 29.41 10.65
N GLN A 283 -4.31 29.50 11.32
CA GLN A 283 -5.62 29.57 10.66
C GLN A 283 -5.73 30.79 9.73
N ARG A 284 -5.35 31.98 10.23
CA ARG A 284 -5.35 33.20 9.43
C ARG A 284 -4.40 33.14 8.25
N TRP A 285 -3.20 32.59 8.45
CA TRP A 285 -2.22 32.46 7.38
C TRP A 285 -2.72 31.49 6.30
N ALA A 286 -3.20 30.31 6.69
CA ALA A 286 -3.75 29.32 5.77
C ALA A 286 -4.92 29.88 4.97
N GLY A 287 -5.88 30.53 5.61
CA GLY A 287 -7.04 31.12 4.94
C GLY A 287 -6.70 32.22 3.93
N ARG A 288 -5.58 32.98 4.16
CA ARG A 288 -5.14 34.04 3.24
C ARG A 288 -4.28 33.53 2.08
N ASN A 289 -3.43 32.56 2.34
CA ASN A 289 -2.34 32.18 1.42
C ASN A 289 -2.57 30.85 0.70
N ILE A 290 -3.44 29.98 1.21
CA ILE A 290 -3.67 28.67 0.61
C ILE A 290 -4.99 28.66 -0.14
N LYS A 291 -4.93 28.35 -1.44
CA LYS A 291 -6.09 28.16 -2.31
C LYS A 291 -5.91 26.90 -3.12
N PHE A 292 -6.65 25.87 -2.79
CA PHE A 292 -6.71 24.66 -3.60
C PHE A 292 -7.88 24.77 -4.59
N PRO A 293 -7.67 24.45 -5.88
CA PRO A 293 -8.76 24.42 -6.85
C PRO A 293 -9.72 23.28 -6.50
N PRO A 294 -11.02 23.55 -6.21
CA PRO A 294 -11.96 22.53 -5.76
C PRO A 294 -12.03 21.31 -6.68
N SER A 295 -12.09 21.52 -8.00
CA SER A 295 -12.15 20.44 -9.00
C SER A 295 -10.97 19.45 -8.96
N SER A 296 -9.85 19.84 -8.32
CA SER A 296 -8.68 18.98 -8.18
C SER A 296 -8.71 18.09 -6.94
N PHE A 297 -9.56 18.43 -5.97
CA PHE A 297 -9.61 17.78 -4.66
C PHE A 297 -11.00 17.25 -4.30
N GLU A 298 -11.93 17.27 -5.25
CA GLU A 298 -13.28 16.75 -5.04
C GLU A 298 -13.24 15.27 -4.66
N ILE A 299 -14.01 14.91 -3.64
CA ILE A 299 -14.15 13.53 -3.19
C ILE A 299 -15.14 12.82 -4.13
N PRO A 300 -14.72 11.75 -4.84
CA PRO A 300 -15.60 11.03 -5.75
C PRO A 300 -16.73 10.31 -4.98
N ASN A 301 -17.77 9.90 -5.69
CA ASN A 301 -18.72 8.93 -5.17
C ASN A 301 -18.06 7.56 -5.14
N GLY A 302 -18.32 6.79 -4.09
CA GLY A 302 -17.79 5.44 -3.95
C GLY A 302 -17.95 4.88 -2.55
N PRO A 303 -17.97 3.56 -2.41
CA PRO A 303 -18.31 2.89 -1.14
C PRO A 303 -17.42 3.29 0.05
N LYS A 304 -16.18 3.73 -0.22
CA LYS A 304 -15.26 4.21 0.82
C LYS A 304 -15.30 5.71 1.03
N SER A 305 -15.68 6.46 0.00
CA SER A 305 -15.75 7.92 0.01
C SER A 305 -17.08 8.47 0.55
N ASP A 306 -18.15 7.69 0.47
CA ASP A 306 -19.49 8.10 0.90
C ASP A 306 -19.55 8.45 2.40
N ASP A 307 -18.74 7.79 3.22
CA ASP A 307 -18.64 8.13 4.65
C ASP A 307 -18.11 9.56 4.91
N LEU A 308 -17.24 10.08 4.05
CA LEU A 308 -16.78 11.46 4.10
C LEU A 308 -17.91 12.43 3.70
N LYS A 309 -18.58 12.15 2.58
CA LYS A 309 -19.70 12.97 2.08
C LYS A 309 -20.87 13.00 3.05
N ASN A 310 -21.21 11.87 3.66
CA ASN A 310 -22.24 11.79 4.70
C ASN A 310 -21.93 12.64 5.94
N ARG A 311 -20.64 13.05 6.09
CA ARG A 311 -20.18 13.99 7.13
C ARG A 311 -19.96 15.41 6.61
N ASN A 312 -20.56 15.72 5.45
CA ASN A 312 -20.44 17.04 4.80
C ASN A 312 -18.96 17.43 4.56
N VAL A 313 -18.16 16.48 4.08
CA VAL A 313 -16.79 16.68 3.58
C VAL A 313 -16.81 16.44 2.09
N HIS A 314 -16.52 17.45 1.31
CA HIS A 314 -16.62 17.37 -0.16
C HIS A 314 -15.26 17.43 -0.85
N TYR A 315 -14.24 17.95 -0.17
CA TYR A 315 -12.90 18.13 -0.72
C TYR A 315 -11.85 17.55 0.23
N PHE A 316 -10.84 16.87 -0.31
CA PHE A 316 -9.79 16.24 0.51
C PHE A 316 -8.98 17.25 1.34
N TYR A 317 -8.85 18.51 0.94
CA TYR A 317 -8.16 19.52 1.75
C TYR A 317 -8.92 19.91 3.03
N GLU A 318 -10.22 19.64 3.12
CA GLU A 318 -11.03 19.85 4.34
C GLU A 318 -10.66 18.90 5.49
N LEU A 319 -9.90 17.85 5.18
CA LEU A 319 -9.43 16.85 6.16
C LEU A 319 -8.17 17.27 6.92
N PHE A 320 -7.68 18.51 6.73
CA PHE A 320 -6.40 18.94 7.30
C PHE A 320 -6.58 20.17 8.19
N PHE A 321 -5.97 20.13 9.37
CA PHE A 321 -5.87 21.31 10.24
C PHE A 321 -5.03 22.42 9.59
N PRO A 322 -5.20 23.69 9.97
CA PRO A 322 -4.45 24.80 9.37
C PRO A 322 -2.94 24.63 9.32
N ARG A 323 -2.30 24.09 10.39
CA ARG A 323 -0.85 23.85 10.42
C ARG A 323 -0.44 22.74 9.43
N GLN A 324 -1.29 21.74 9.24
CA GLN A 324 -1.09 20.68 8.25
C GLN A 324 -1.21 21.21 6.82
N LEU A 325 -2.17 22.10 6.55
CA LEU A 325 -2.28 22.78 5.25
C LEU A 325 -1.05 23.63 4.95
N ILE A 326 -0.52 24.36 5.96
CA ILE A 326 0.74 25.12 5.83
C ILE A 326 1.90 24.19 5.51
N TYR A 327 2.02 23.05 6.20
CA TYR A 327 3.03 22.05 5.92
C TYR A 327 2.97 21.58 4.45
N ILE A 328 1.80 21.27 3.94
CA ILE A 328 1.60 20.82 2.56
C ILE A 328 2.00 21.91 1.56
N ALA A 329 1.49 23.13 1.74
CA ALA A 329 1.72 24.24 0.81
C ALA A 329 3.19 24.66 0.76
N GLU A 330 3.86 24.77 1.90
CA GLU A 330 5.28 25.11 1.96
C GLU A 330 6.17 23.97 1.44
N SER A 331 5.79 22.71 1.69
CA SER A 331 6.47 21.56 1.10
C SER A 331 6.39 21.57 -0.42
N GLN A 332 5.22 21.86 -0.98
CA GLN A 332 5.02 22.00 -2.43
C GLN A 332 5.89 23.13 -3.00
N ALA A 333 5.92 24.30 -2.34
CA ALA A 333 6.74 25.41 -2.78
C ALA A 333 8.25 25.07 -2.81
N ILE A 334 8.75 24.29 -1.85
CA ILE A 334 10.15 23.84 -1.84
C ILE A 334 10.37 22.79 -2.92
N LEU A 335 9.43 21.87 -3.17
CA LEU A 335 9.57 20.85 -4.23
C LEU A 335 9.86 21.44 -5.60
N THR A 336 9.32 22.63 -5.92
CA THR A 336 9.59 23.30 -7.21
C THR A 336 11.06 23.70 -7.39
N THR A 337 11.84 23.75 -6.32
CA THR A 337 13.27 24.11 -6.33
C THR A 337 14.20 22.90 -6.31
N ILE A 338 13.65 21.69 -6.13
CA ILE A 338 14.44 20.45 -6.10
C ILE A 338 14.76 20.00 -7.53
N PRO A 339 15.99 19.48 -7.79
CA PRO A 339 16.34 18.93 -9.09
C PRO A 339 15.36 17.82 -9.51
N GLN A 340 14.93 17.83 -10.78
CA GLN A 340 13.89 16.95 -11.34
C GLN A 340 14.08 15.47 -11.02
N LYS A 341 15.32 14.97 -11.03
CA LYS A 341 15.64 13.57 -10.70
C LYS A 341 15.25 13.15 -9.26
N HIS A 342 15.10 14.13 -8.35
CA HIS A 342 14.71 13.89 -6.96
C HIS A 342 13.24 14.17 -6.67
N ALA A 343 12.53 14.84 -7.58
CA ALA A 343 11.14 15.24 -7.37
C ALA A 343 10.23 14.04 -7.10
N LEU A 344 10.43 12.93 -7.81
CA LEU A 344 9.57 11.75 -7.71
C LEU A 344 9.58 11.12 -6.30
N TRP A 345 10.74 10.69 -5.82
CA TRP A 345 10.81 10.02 -4.52
C TRP A 345 10.48 10.97 -3.35
N MET A 346 10.81 12.26 -3.47
CA MET A 346 10.47 13.27 -2.47
C MET A 346 8.95 13.50 -2.43
N SER A 347 8.29 13.58 -3.56
CA SER A 347 6.83 13.73 -3.63
C SER A 347 6.10 12.51 -3.06
N LEU A 348 6.61 11.31 -3.30
CA LEU A 348 6.07 10.09 -2.70
C LEU A 348 6.25 10.09 -1.17
N LEU A 349 7.40 10.55 -0.66
CA LEU A 349 7.65 10.72 0.78
C LEU A 349 6.66 11.71 1.39
N LEU A 350 6.47 12.87 0.78
CA LEU A 350 5.52 13.88 1.24
C LEU A 350 4.08 13.36 1.18
N SER A 351 3.67 12.78 0.06
CA SER A 351 2.33 12.22 -0.11
C SER A 351 2.03 11.14 0.93
N THR A 352 2.96 10.20 1.16
CA THR A 352 2.76 9.16 2.18
C THR A 352 2.73 9.72 3.60
N SER A 353 3.37 10.88 3.86
CA SER A 353 3.31 11.53 5.18
C SER A 353 1.91 12.03 5.52
N LEU A 354 1.07 12.30 4.53
CA LEU A 354 -0.28 12.82 4.73
C LEU A 354 -1.22 11.82 5.41
N GLU A 355 -0.95 10.51 5.28
CA GLU A 355 -1.71 9.51 6.04
C GLU A 355 -1.48 9.58 7.56
N PHE A 356 -0.41 10.29 8.00
CA PHE A 356 -0.07 10.52 9.41
C PHE A 356 -0.27 11.97 9.85
N ASN A 357 -0.62 12.86 8.93
CA ASN A 357 -0.72 14.30 9.17
C ASN A 357 -2.04 14.85 8.61
N ALA A 358 -3.16 14.26 9.01
CA ALA A 358 -4.53 14.69 8.69
C ALA A 358 -5.40 14.64 9.95
N ALA A 359 -6.51 15.36 9.98
CA ALA A 359 -7.45 15.39 11.11
C ALA A 359 -8.13 14.03 11.37
N LEU A 360 -8.05 13.10 10.42
CA LEU A 360 -8.50 11.71 10.59
C LEU A 360 -7.51 10.83 11.36
N CYS A 361 -6.34 11.35 11.74
CA CYS A 361 -5.38 10.62 12.57
C CYS A 361 -5.89 10.58 14.01
N GLY A 362 -5.96 9.37 14.58
CA GLY A 362 -6.41 9.16 15.96
C GLY A 362 -5.26 8.91 16.93
N TYR A 363 -5.52 9.13 18.20
CA TYR A 363 -4.59 8.89 19.30
C TYR A 363 -4.82 7.52 19.96
N LYS A 364 -3.72 6.77 20.19
CA LYS A 364 -3.74 5.46 20.87
C LYS A 364 -3.19 5.56 22.30
N GLY A 365 -3.82 6.36 23.15
CA GLY A 365 -3.32 6.62 24.50
C GLY A 365 -3.21 5.40 25.40
N VAL A 366 -4.15 4.47 25.30
CA VAL A 366 -4.32 3.29 26.18
C VAL A 366 -3.93 1.98 25.47
N ASP A 367 -3.30 2.04 24.31
CA ASP A 367 -2.86 0.82 23.61
C ASP A 367 -1.65 0.23 24.36
N LYS A 368 -1.86 -0.87 25.10
CA LYS A 368 -0.82 -1.58 25.85
C LYS A 368 0.41 -1.99 25.04
N ARG A 369 0.26 -2.16 23.71
CA ARG A 369 1.35 -2.55 22.83
C ARG A 369 2.19 -1.38 22.35
N ARG A 370 1.58 -0.21 22.15
CA ARG A 370 2.22 1.01 21.64
C ARG A 370 1.54 2.26 22.20
N PRO A 371 1.71 2.57 23.49
CA PRO A 371 1.08 3.73 24.09
C PRO A 371 1.57 5.02 23.41
N GLY A 372 0.69 5.97 23.22
CA GLY A 372 1.00 7.25 22.57
C GLY A 372 1.26 7.19 21.06
N ALA A 373 1.01 6.05 20.43
CA ALA A 373 1.16 5.92 18.98
C ALA A 373 0.02 6.60 18.21
N ILE A 374 0.35 7.09 17.03
CA ILE A 374 -0.62 7.63 16.08
C ILE A 374 -1.36 6.48 15.37
N ARG A 375 -2.68 6.59 15.26
CA ARG A 375 -3.50 5.79 14.36
C ARG A 375 -3.64 6.59 13.06
N HIS A 376 -3.03 6.11 11.99
CA HIS A 376 -3.07 6.79 10.69
C HIS A 376 -4.45 6.69 10.02
N VAL A 377 -4.70 7.53 9.01
CA VAL A 377 -5.99 7.67 8.31
C VAL A 377 -6.59 6.34 7.85
N PHE A 378 -5.77 5.45 7.29
CA PHE A 378 -6.20 4.18 6.67
C PHE A 378 -5.91 2.95 7.52
N SER A 379 -6.15 3.01 8.84
CA SER A 379 -5.84 1.88 9.74
C SER A 379 -6.64 0.61 9.45
N HIS A 380 -7.80 0.72 8.80
CA HIS A 380 -8.75 -0.38 8.57
C HIS A 380 -9.25 -0.47 7.12
N HIS A 381 -8.42 -0.13 6.11
CA HIS A 381 -8.85 -0.07 4.71
C HIS A 381 -10.13 0.78 4.49
N ALA A 382 -10.29 1.79 5.33
CA ALA A 382 -11.37 2.77 5.30
C ALA A 382 -10.89 4.06 5.96
N TYR A 383 -11.58 5.17 5.73
CA TYR A 383 -11.33 6.41 6.47
C TYR A 383 -11.71 6.24 7.93
N SER A 384 -10.79 6.63 8.83
CA SER A 384 -11.02 6.60 10.28
C SER A 384 -11.54 7.94 10.77
N PHE A 385 -12.52 7.94 11.67
CA PHE A 385 -13.07 9.16 12.28
C PHE A 385 -12.86 9.09 13.79
N PRO A 386 -11.73 9.59 14.31
CA PRO A 386 -11.40 9.48 15.72
C PRO A 386 -12.24 10.43 16.58
N TYR A 387 -12.56 10.01 17.80
CA TYR A 387 -13.07 10.92 18.83
C TYR A 387 -11.93 11.77 19.42
N THR A 388 -10.74 11.17 19.56
CA THR A 388 -9.52 11.91 19.91
C THR A 388 -8.63 12.01 18.68
N ALA A 389 -8.68 13.15 17.97
CA ALA A 389 -7.79 13.40 16.84
C ALA A 389 -6.40 13.83 17.33
N LEU A 390 -5.38 13.52 16.53
CA LEU A 390 -3.99 13.87 16.78
C LEU A 390 -3.44 14.69 15.60
N GLU A 391 -3.05 15.94 15.86
CA GLU A 391 -2.30 16.76 14.93
C GLU A 391 -0.81 16.64 15.21
N ASN A 392 -0.10 15.89 14.38
CA ASN A 392 1.31 15.61 14.52
C ASN A 392 2.18 16.80 14.07
N ASN A 393 3.37 16.94 14.65
CA ASN A 393 4.41 17.80 14.11
C ASN A 393 5.26 16.99 13.11
N PRO A 394 5.17 17.26 11.80
CA PRO A 394 5.91 16.50 10.79
C PRO A 394 7.44 16.68 10.92
N LEU A 395 7.90 17.73 11.58
CA LEU A 395 9.31 18.07 11.77
C LEU A 395 9.83 17.77 13.18
N PHE A 396 9.10 16.97 13.99
CA PHE A 396 9.54 16.67 15.35
C PHE A 396 10.89 15.94 15.35
N PRO A 397 11.93 16.47 16.03
CA PRO A 397 13.33 16.05 15.82
C PRO A 397 13.67 14.65 16.35
N ARG A 398 12.80 14.02 17.14
CA ARG A 398 13.03 12.68 17.73
C ARG A 398 12.48 11.54 16.88
N HIS A 399 12.22 11.76 15.62
CA HIS A 399 11.80 10.76 14.62
C HIS A 399 10.69 9.82 15.11
N THR A 400 9.65 10.40 15.70
CA THR A 400 8.48 9.65 16.14
C THR A 400 7.61 9.24 14.95
N SER A 401 6.70 8.30 15.16
CA SER A 401 5.81 7.78 14.11
C SER A 401 5.08 8.91 13.38
N GLY A 402 5.16 8.91 12.05
CA GLY A 402 4.49 9.88 11.19
C GLY A 402 5.26 11.19 10.97
N THR A 403 6.42 11.38 11.59
CA THR A 403 7.31 12.50 11.25
C THR A 403 8.01 12.25 9.91
N LEU A 404 8.35 13.33 9.21
CA LEU A 404 8.99 13.23 7.90
C LEU A 404 10.35 12.52 7.98
N GLY A 405 11.15 12.82 9.02
CA GLY A 405 12.44 12.15 9.28
C GLY A 405 12.29 10.66 9.51
N ASN A 406 11.31 10.24 10.32
CA ASN A 406 11.05 8.83 10.55
C ASN A 406 10.63 8.10 9.26
N LEU A 407 9.78 8.73 8.46
CA LEU A 407 9.35 8.16 7.17
C LEU A 407 10.50 8.10 6.17
N PHE A 408 11.34 9.13 6.11
CA PHE A 408 12.53 9.14 5.26
C PHE A 408 13.47 7.98 5.60
N GLU A 409 13.82 7.79 6.87
CA GLU A 409 14.71 6.72 7.30
C GLU A 409 14.12 5.32 7.07
N ASN A 410 12.87 5.10 7.51
CA ASN A 410 12.26 3.77 7.48
C ASN A 410 11.71 3.36 6.10
N ARG A 411 11.52 4.32 5.17
CA ARG A 411 11.00 4.02 3.83
C ARG A 411 12.05 4.25 2.74
N ILE A 412 12.67 5.44 2.71
CA ILE A 412 13.58 5.80 1.61
C ILE A 412 14.99 5.21 1.83
N VAL A 413 15.56 5.45 3.01
CA VAL A 413 16.91 4.94 3.34
C VAL A 413 16.89 3.43 3.45
N ALA A 414 15.98 2.88 4.25
CA ALA A 414 15.87 1.43 4.44
C ALA A 414 15.62 0.66 3.14
N ALA A 415 14.78 1.21 2.24
CA ALA A 415 14.57 0.63 0.91
C ALA A 415 15.83 0.66 0.05
N GLY A 416 16.53 1.81 0.02
CA GLY A 416 17.74 1.96 -0.78
C GLY A 416 18.89 1.09 -0.29
N GLU A 417 19.09 0.96 1.02
CA GLU A 417 20.10 0.05 1.58
C GLU A 417 19.74 -1.42 1.33
N TRP A 418 18.47 -1.79 1.49
CA TRP A 418 18.04 -3.15 1.19
C TRP A 418 18.19 -3.48 -0.30
N ALA A 419 17.91 -2.54 -1.20
CA ALA A 419 18.02 -2.75 -2.64
C ALA A 419 19.43 -3.05 -3.12
N LYS A 420 20.47 -2.52 -2.43
CA LYS A 420 21.88 -2.81 -2.71
C LYS A 420 22.31 -4.21 -2.30
N ALA A 421 21.70 -4.74 -1.24
CA ALA A 421 22.04 -6.04 -0.66
C ALA A 421 20.79 -6.71 -0.07
N PRO A 422 19.91 -7.28 -0.90
CA PRO A 422 18.66 -7.87 -0.45
C PRO A 422 18.88 -8.96 0.59
N ILE A 423 18.10 -8.89 1.67
CA ILE A 423 18.20 -9.83 2.80
C ILE A 423 16.96 -10.72 2.81
N GLU A 424 17.21 -12.03 2.83
CA GLU A 424 16.19 -13.07 3.00
C GLU A 424 16.21 -13.65 4.42
N ARG A 425 15.17 -14.40 4.75
CA ARG A 425 15.11 -15.21 5.97
C ARG A 425 15.35 -16.67 5.63
N ARG A 426 16.25 -17.31 6.37
CA ARG A 426 16.55 -18.73 6.22
C ARG A 426 16.33 -19.44 7.54
N TYR A 427 15.67 -20.60 7.48
CA TYR A 427 15.45 -21.43 8.66
C TYR A 427 16.58 -22.46 8.78
N VAL A 428 17.42 -22.32 9.80
CA VAL A 428 18.58 -23.19 10.03
C VAL A 428 18.62 -23.55 11.53
N ASN A 429 18.78 -24.83 11.85
CA ASN A 429 18.88 -25.32 13.23
C ASN A 429 17.77 -24.76 14.14
N HIS A 430 16.52 -24.85 13.69
CA HIS A 430 15.32 -24.38 14.40
C HIS A 430 15.29 -22.86 14.69
N ARG A 431 16.07 -22.04 13.98
CA ARG A 431 16.11 -20.59 14.12
C ARG A 431 16.02 -19.88 12.76
N TRP A 432 15.37 -18.73 12.77
CA TRP A 432 15.35 -17.83 11.62
C TRP A 432 16.57 -16.93 11.63
N ILE A 433 17.39 -17.00 10.59
CA ILE A 433 18.54 -16.14 10.39
C ILE A 433 18.32 -15.20 9.20
N LYS A 434 18.97 -14.03 9.23
CA LYS A 434 19.07 -13.12 8.08
C LYS A 434 20.19 -13.62 7.16
N THR A 435 19.91 -13.71 5.87
CA THR A 435 20.87 -14.14 4.86
C THR A 435 20.89 -13.14 3.72
N THR A 436 22.02 -12.49 3.49
CA THR A 436 22.21 -11.66 2.28
C THR A 436 22.50 -12.58 1.10
N ILE A 437 21.81 -12.37 0.00
CA ILE A 437 22.10 -13.09 -1.24
C ILE A 437 23.19 -12.35 -1.98
N GLN A 438 24.38 -12.98 -2.09
CA GLN A 438 25.54 -12.37 -2.73
C GLN A 438 25.27 -12.09 -4.20
N ASN A 439 25.77 -10.97 -4.71
CA ASN A 439 25.63 -10.53 -6.10
C ASN A 439 24.17 -10.28 -6.55
N GLU A 440 23.25 -10.09 -5.63
CA GLU A 440 21.87 -9.73 -5.93
C GLU A 440 21.62 -8.27 -5.58
N ILE A 441 20.95 -7.55 -6.47
CA ILE A 441 20.53 -6.17 -6.29
C ILE A 441 19.08 -6.01 -6.76
N ASP A 442 18.35 -5.09 -6.13
CA ASP A 442 16.99 -4.71 -6.53
C ASP A 442 16.96 -3.30 -7.10
N LEU A 443 17.81 -3.08 -8.09
CA LEU A 443 17.94 -1.83 -8.83
C LEU A 443 17.92 -2.13 -10.31
N GLY A 444 17.26 -1.26 -11.08
CA GLY A 444 17.15 -1.39 -12.53
C GLY A 444 17.46 -0.08 -13.25
N GLN A 445 17.56 -0.16 -14.56
CA GLN A 445 17.69 0.99 -15.45
C GLN A 445 16.37 1.19 -16.21
N GLU A 446 15.83 2.41 -16.18
CA GLU A 446 14.60 2.73 -16.90
C GLU A 446 14.86 2.75 -18.42
N ALA A 447 14.05 1.98 -19.13
CA ALA A 447 14.04 1.95 -20.59
C ALA A 447 12.92 2.84 -21.15
N SER A 448 13.20 3.51 -22.26
CA SER A 448 12.20 4.28 -23.00
C SER A 448 11.36 3.43 -23.96
N SER A 449 11.85 2.24 -24.32
CA SER A 449 11.19 1.32 -25.26
C SER A 449 11.65 -0.11 -25.04
N LEU A 450 10.91 -1.07 -25.60
CA LEU A 450 11.27 -2.49 -25.54
C LEU A 450 12.58 -2.80 -26.28
N SER A 451 12.95 -2.03 -27.31
CA SER A 451 14.19 -2.23 -28.05
C SER A 451 15.44 -2.00 -27.20
N ALA A 452 15.33 -1.22 -26.13
CA ALA A 452 16.43 -1.01 -25.19
C ALA A 452 16.74 -2.24 -24.30
N PHE A 453 15.94 -3.32 -24.38
CA PHE A 453 16.18 -4.56 -23.64
C PHE A 453 17.20 -5.50 -24.31
N SER A 454 17.56 -5.23 -25.59
CA SER A 454 18.53 -6.08 -26.29
C SER A 454 19.86 -6.10 -25.56
N ASP A 455 20.35 -7.29 -25.26
CA ASP A 455 21.64 -7.56 -24.63
C ASP A 455 21.87 -6.87 -23.26
N GLN A 456 20.78 -6.39 -22.65
CA GLN A 456 20.80 -5.77 -21.33
C GLN A 456 20.05 -6.61 -20.30
N THR A 457 20.40 -6.42 -19.02
CA THR A 457 19.72 -7.06 -17.88
C THR A 457 19.19 -6.01 -16.92
N ARG A 458 18.18 -6.34 -16.14
CA ARG A 458 17.56 -5.45 -15.14
C ARG A 458 17.03 -4.14 -15.73
N MET A 459 16.65 -4.14 -17.00
CA MET A 459 15.94 -3.02 -17.58
C MET A 459 14.48 -3.03 -17.12
N PHE A 460 13.88 -1.88 -16.88
CA PHE A 460 12.46 -1.78 -16.60
C PHE A 460 11.74 -0.76 -17.51
N LEU A 461 10.60 -1.16 -18.02
CA LEU A 461 9.69 -0.31 -18.80
C LEU A 461 8.34 -0.27 -18.07
N VAL A 462 8.13 0.77 -17.26
CA VAL A 462 6.94 0.91 -16.42
C VAL A 462 6.16 2.14 -16.84
N SER A 463 4.89 1.96 -17.20
CA SER A 463 4.04 3.05 -17.66
C SER A 463 2.59 2.87 -17.27
N GLN A 464 1.89 4.00 -17.05
CA GLN A 464 0.46 4.01 -16.87
C GLN A 464 -0.23 3.63 -18.18
N ASN A 465 -0.96 2.51 -18.20
CA ASN A 465 -1.61 2.02 -19.40
C ASN A 465 -2.81 1.11 -19.05
N ASP A 466 -3.78 1.07 -19.96
CA ASP A 466 -4.87 0.10 -19.91
C ASP A 466 -4.41 -1.22 -20.54
N SER A 467 -4.24 -2.24 -19.71
CA SER A 467 -3.73 -3.56 -20.12
C SER A 467 -4.66 -4.36 -21.05
N LYS A 468 -5.86 -3.84 -21.31
CA LYS A 468 -6.74 -4.36 -22.39
C LYS A 468 -6.17 -4.10 -23.79
N LYS A 469 -5.20 -3.18 -23.93
CA LYS A 469 -4.52 -2.87 -25.18
C LYS A 469 -3.08 -2.45 -24.90
N MET A 470 -2.17 -3.43 -24.85
CA MET A 470 -0.78 -3.17 -24.52
C MET A 470 0.02 -2.71 -25.75
N PRO A 471 0.86 -1.65 -25.63
CA PRO A 471 1.72 -1.18 -26.72
C PRO A 471 2.96 -2.08 -26.89
N LEU A 472 2.74 -3.38 -27.01
CA LEU A 472 3.79 -4.39 -27.16
C LEU A 472 3.58 -5.19 -28.45
N PRO A 473 4.65 -5.59 -29.13
CA PRO A 473 4.57 -6.51 -30.27
C PRO A 473 4.03 -7.89 -29.87
N THR A 474 3.47 -8.60 -30.80
CA THR A 474 3.13 -10.01 -30.65
C THR A 474 4.40 -10.84 -30.42
N ASN A 475 4.34 -11.85 -29.52
CA ASN A 475 5.49 -12.71 -29.18
C ASN A 475 6.72 -11.93 -28.69
N SER A 476 6.54 -10.94 -27.80
CA SER A 476 7.59 -10.06 -27.32
C SER A 476 8.06 -10.35 -25.87
N VAL A 477 7.26 -11.04 -25.07
CA VAL A 477 7.58 -11.33 -23.67
C VAL A 477 7.69 -12.84 -23.40
N ASP A 478 8.58 -13.23 -22.49
CA ASP A 478 8.81 -14.63 -22.18
C ASP A 478 7.75 -15.16 -21.21
N PHE A 479 7.45 -14.40 -20.17
CA PHE A 479 6.47 -14.78 -19.16
C PHE A 479 5.60 -13.58 -18.74
N VAL A 480 4.36 -13.88 -18.38
CA VAL A 480 3.47 -12.96 -17.68
C VAL A 480 3.31 -13.49 -16.26
N VAL A 481 3.72 -12.70 -15.26
CA VAL A 481 3.59 -13.04 -13.84
C VAL A 481 2.91 -11.89 -13.13
N THR A 482 1.77 -12.13 -12.48
CA THR A 482 0.94 -11.04 -11.91
C THR A 482 0.10 -11.52 -10.73
N ASP A 483 -0.45 -10.57 -9.97
CA ASP A 483 -1.52 -10.76 -9.00
C ASP A 483 -2.71 -9.90 -9.44
N PRO A 484 -3.70 -10.46 -10.15
CA PRO A 484 -4.82 -9.68 -10.67
C PRO A 484 -5.72 -9.21 -9.52
N PRO A 485 -6.53 -8.14 -9.71
CA PRO A 485 -7.53 -7.78 -8.73
C PRO A 485 -8.50 -8.93 -8.50
N TYR A 486 -8.89 -9.16 -7.24
CA TYR A 486 -9.86 -10.19 -6.90
C TYR A 486 -11.27 -9.61 -6.98
N PHE A 487 -12.17 -10.39 -7.49
CA PHE A 487 -13.54 -10.12 -7.87
C PHE A 487 -14.21 -8.90 -7.20
N ASN A 488 -14.58 -8.97 -5.93
CA ASN A 488 -15.15 -7.88 -5.13
C ASN A 488 -14.21 -7.41 -4.00
N SER A 489 -12.91 -7.46 -4.26
CA SER A 489 -11.91 -7.03 -3.28
C SER A 489 -12.01 -5.53 -2.98
N VAL A 490 -11.26 -5.10 -1.94
CA VAL A 490 -11.26 -3.70 -1.48
C VAL A 490 -11.08 -2.72 -2.65
N GLN A 491 -11.95 -1.73 -2.72
CA GLN A 491 -11.91 -0.66 -3.71
C GLN A 491 -10.74 0.28 -3.44
N TYR A 492 -9.56 -0.17 -3.84
CA TYR A 492 -8.32 0.58 -3.66
C TYR A 492 -8.34 1.92 -4.38
N SER A 493 -9.07 2.02 -5.49
CA SER A 493 -9.22 3.24 -6.27
C SER A 493 -9.78 4.41 -5.48
N ASP A 494 -10.79 4.19 -4.64
CA ASP A 494 -11.39 5.22 -3.80
C ASP A 494 -10.41 5.73 -2.74
N LEU A 495 -9.70 4.80 -2.10
CA LEU A 495 -8.71 5.15 -1.08
C LEU A 495 -7.46 5.80 -1.70
N SER A 496 -7.03 5.34 -2.87
CA SER A 496 -5.86 5.91 -3.57
C SER A 496 -6.14 7.29 -4.14
N HIS A 497 -7.41 7.66 -4.36
CA HIS A 497 -7.79 8.99 -4.83
C HIS A 497 -7.33 10.10 -3.86
N PHE A 498 -7.38 9.84 -2.55
CA PHE A 498 -6.78 10.74 -1.55
C PHE A 498 -5.33 11.10 -1.90
N PHE A 499 -4.51 10.11 -2.23
CA PHE A 499 -3.10 10.36 -2.58
C PHE A 499 -2.94 10.93 -3.99
N ARG A 500 -3.76 10.52 -4.97
CA ARG A 500 -3.70 11.05 -6.35
C ARG A 500 -3.88 12.55 -6.41
N CYS A 501 -4.81 13.10 -5.62
CA CYS A 501 -5.04 14.55 -5.57
C CYS A 501 -3.78 15.31 -5.15
N TRP A 502 -3.08 14.84 -4.13
CA TRP A 502 -1.87 15.48 -3.63
C TRP A 502 -0.67 15.24 -4.54
N LEU A 503 -0.47 14.01 -5.02
CA LEU A 503 0.61 13.69 -5.96
C LEU A 503 0.48 14.47 -7.26
N ARG A 504 -0.75 14.65 -7.78
CA ARG A 504 -0.99 15.51 -8.95
C ARG A 504 -0.52 16.95 -8.72
N THR A 505 -0.68 17.44 -7.51
CA THR A 505 -0.23 18.80 -7.12
C THR A 505 1.29 18.87 -7.00
N PHE A 506 1.94 17.80 -6.54
CA PHE A 506 3.40 17.72 -6.38
C PHE A 506 4.12 17.39 -7.70
N LEU A 507 3.50 16.63 -8.60
CA LEU A 507 4.08 16.08 -9.82
C LEU A 507 3.12 16.22 -11.01
N PRO A 508 2.69 17.44 -11.40
CA PRO A 508 1.62 17.63 -12.37
C PRO A 508 1.91 16.96 -13.73
N ASP A 509 3.16 16.95 -14.17
CA ASP A 509 3.57 16.50 -15.52
C ASP A 509 4.09 15.04 -15.55
N GLN A 510 4.11 14.33 -14.41
CA GLN A 510 4.76 13.00 -14.32
C GLN A 510 3.85 11.82 -14.67
N SER A 511 2.54 12.05 -14.84
CA SER A 511 1.57 10.99 -15.11
C SER A 511 0.28 11.55 -15.70
N ASN A 512 -0.51 10.69 -16.34
CA ASN A 512 -1.90 11.02 -16.61
C ASN A 512 -2.72 10.82 -15.33
N TRP A 513 -3.11 11.91 -14.68
CA TRP A 513 -3.84 11.89 -13.41
C TRP A 513 -5.33 11.56 -13.55
N GLN A 514 -5.81 11.35 -14.77
CA GLN A 514 -7.16 10.85 -14.98
C GLN A 514 -7.20 9.35 -14.70
N TYR A 515 -8.04 8.96 -13.76
CA TYR A 515 -8.34 7.57 -13.45
C TYR A 515 -9.70 7.21 -14.03
N VAL A 516 -9.71 6.19 -14.90
CA VAL A 516 -10.94 5.72 -15.57
C VAL A 516 -11.44 4.46 -14.84
N ALA A 517 -12.39 4.64 -13.91
CA ALA A 517 -12.96 3.54 -13.11
C ALA A 517 -13.56 2.41 -13.96
N GLN A 518 -14.06 2.73 -15.18
CA GLN A 518 -14.60 1.76 -16.11
C GLN A 518 -13.53 0.78 -16.64
N SER A 519 -12.26 1.16 -16.64
CA SER A 519 -11.14 0.29 -17.02
C SER A 519 -10.68 -0.64 -15.90
N SER A 520 -11.15 -0.44 -14.67
CA SER A 520 -10.83 -1.32 -13.54
C SER A 520 -11.55 -2.66 -13.67
N ALA A 521 -10.82 -3.75 -13.40
CA ALA A 521 -11.39 -5.09 -13.30
C ALA A 521 -12.11 -5.35 -11.96
N VAL A 522 -12.02 -4.45 -10.96
CA VAL A 522 -12.72 -4.61 -9.67
C VAL A 522 -14.23 -4.41 -9.89
N ALA A 523 -15.05 -5.36 -9.43
CA ALA A 523 -16.51 -5.23 -9.43
C ALA A 523 -16.93 -4.31 -8.27
N GLU A 524 -17.71 -3.26 -8.58
CA GLU A 524 -18.16 -2.27 -7.58
C GLU A 524 -19.44 -2.72 -6.84
N SER A 525 -20.19 -3.64 -7.44
CA SER A 525 -21.41 -4.24 -6.89
C SER A 525 -21.64 -5.62 -7.51
N GLU A 526 -22.60 -6.39 -6.97
CA GLU A 526 -23.04 -7.67 -7.56
C GLU A 526 -23.51 -7.51 -9.01
N GLU A 527 -24.14 -6.37 -9.35
CA GLU A 527 -24.57 -6.05 -10.71
C GLU A 527 -23.40 -5.92 -11.72
N ASN A 528 -22.19 -5.70 -11.23
CA ASN A 528 -20.96 -5.53 -12.03
C ASN A 528 -20.09 -6.78 -12.11
N GLU A 529 -20.56 -7.94 -11.68
CA GLU A 529 -19.80 -9.21 -11.71
C GLU A 529 -19.36 -9.61 -13.12
N ALA A 530 -20.20 -9.42 -14.11
CA ALA A 530 -19.88 -9.67 -15.52
C ALA A 530 -18.76 -8.77 -16.05
N LYS A 531 -18.62 -7.55 -15.52
CA LYS A 531 -17.55 -6.62 -15.86
C LYS A 531 -16.16 -7.18 -15.49
N PHE A 532 -16.04 -7.85 -14.33
CA PHE A 532 -14.80 -8.48 -13.89
C PHE A 532 -14.30 -9.48 -14.94
N GLY A 533 -15.13 -10.45 -15.32
CA GLY A 533 -14.79 -11.45 -16.35
C GLY A 533 -14.49 -10.84 -17.71
N PHE A 534 -15.25 -9.81 -18.10
CA PHE A 534 -15.08 -9.13 -19.39
C PHE A 534 -13.72 -8.38 -19.44
N VAL A 535 -13.41 -7.57 -18.45
CA VAL A 535 -12.15 -6.78 -18.40
C VAL A 535 -10.95 -7.71 -18.32
N LEU A 536 -10.96 -8.71 -17.41
CA LEU A 536 -9.89 -9.71 -17.35
C LEU A 536 -9.74 -10.49 -18.65
N GLY A 537 -10.86 -10.84 -19.30
CA GLY A 537 -10.83 -11.55 -20.58
C GLY A 537 -10.06 -10.78 -21.65
N GLN A 538 -10.25 -9.47 -21.73
CA GLN A 538 -9.49 -8.61 -22.66
C GLN A 538 -7.99 -8.53 -22.28
N ILE A 539 -7.68 -8.39 -21.00
CA ILE A 539 -6.30 -8.38 -20.51
C ILE A 539 -5.62 -9.72 -20.84
N TRP A 540 -6.29 -10.85 -20.57
CA TRP A 540 -5.73 -12.18 -20.87
C TRP A 540 -5.56 -12.43 -22.37
N GLN A 541 -6.41 -11.88 -23.23
CA GLN A 541 -6.23 -11.92 -24.70
C GLN A 541 -4.95 -11.19 -25.12
N GLU A 542 -4.68 -10.01 -24.55
CA GLU A 542 -3.44 -9.28 -24.78
C GLU A 542 -2.22 -10.03 -24.23
N CYS A 543 -2.32 -10.61 -23.03
CA CYS A 543 -1.27 -11.47 -22.48
C CYS A 543 -0.97 -12.66 -23.41
N ASN A 544 -2.01 -13.29 -23.96
CA ASN A 544 -1.86 -14.38 -24.93
C ASN A 544 -1.14 -13.91 -26.20
N ARG A 545 -1.47 -12.72 -26.72
CA ARG A 545 -0.88 -12.14 -27.94
C ARG A 545 0.63 -11.86 -27.75
N VAL A 546 1.02 -11.29 -26.60
CA VAL A 546 2.41 -10.86 -26.38
C VAL A 546 3.33 -11.98 -25.95
N LEU A 547 2.82 -13.10 -25.41
CA LEU A 547 3.62 -14.24 -24.97
C LEU A 547 4.32 -14.95 -26.12
N LYS A 548 5.65 -15.15 -26.01
CA LYS A 548 6.46 -15.93 -26.94
C LYS A 548 6.04 -17.40 -26.99
N ARG A 549 6.10 -18.01 -28.16
CA ARG A 549 5.82 -19.42 -28.38
C ARG A 549 7.12 -20.22 -28.51
N PRO A 550 7.19 -21.47 -28.02
CA PRO A 550 6.16 -22.23 -27.28
C PRO A 550 6.30 -22.16 -25.76
N HIS A 551 7.31 -21.49 -25.22
CA HIS A 551 7.66 -21.51 -23.80
C HIS A 551 6.85 -20.53 -22.92
N GLY A 552 6.20 -19.53 -23.51
CA GLY A 552 5.52 -18.48 -22.77
C GLY A 552 4.44 -19.02 -21.82
N ARG A 553 4.42 -18.49 -20.61
CA ARG A 553 3.44 -18.83 -19.57
C ARG A 553 2.80 -17.56 -18.98
N LEU A 554 1.51 -17.69 -18.67
CA LEU A 554 0.79 -16.79 -17.77
C LEU A 554 0.72 -17.47 -16.40
N ILE A 555 1.25 -16.80 -15.36
CA ILE A 555 1.24 -17.30 -13.99
C ILE A 555 0.66 -16.20 -13.11
N PHE A 556 -0.34 -16.55 -12.30
CA PHE A 556 -0.92 -15.61 -11.35
C PHE A 556 -1.48 -16.30 -10.11
N THR A 557 -1.63 -15.53 -9.02
CA THR A 557 -2.25 -15.99 -7.77
C THR A 557 -3.74 -15.63 -7.76
N TYR A 558 -4.57 -16.49 -7.18
CA TYR A 558 -6.01 -16.22 -7.04
C TYR A 558 -6.65 -17.05 -5.93
N HIS A 559 -7.57 -16.43 -5.21
CA HIS A 559 -8.53 -17.12 -4.36
C HIS A 559 -9.86 -16.36 -4.29
N HIS A 560 -10.96 -17.06 -4.11
CA HIS A 560 -12.27 -16.45 -3.80
C HIS A 560 -13.26 -17.51 -3.31
N TRP A 561 -14.15 -17.14 -2.38
CA TRP A 561 -15.22 -18.04 -1.89
C TRP A 561 -16.38 -18.16 -2.88
N ASN A 562 -16.69 -17.08 -3.61
CA ASN A 562 -17.84 -17.02 -4.48
C ASN A 562 -17.63 -17.87 -5.74
N PRO A 563 -18.52 -18.86 -6.01
CA PRO A 563 -18.46 -19.68 -7.22
C PRO A 563 -18.45 -18.86 -8.51
N ASN A 564 -19.22 -17.75 -8.53
CA ASN A 564 -19.32 -16.90 -9.70
C ASN A 564 -17.99 -16.21 -10.05
N ALA A 565 -17.18 -15.85 -9.04
CA ALA A 565 -15.85 -15.30 -9.24
C ALA A 565 -14.94 -16.28 -10.00
N TRP A 566 -14.98 -17.57 -9.65
CA TRP A 566 -14.25 -18.62 -10.36
C TRP A 566 -14.81 -18.87 -11.75
N ALA A 567 -16.14 -18.84 -11.91
CA ALA A 567 -16.80 -19.00 -13.19
C ALA A 567 -16.39 -17.89 -14.17
N GLN A 568 -16.45 -16.62 -13.75
CA GLN A 568 -16.07 -15.47 -14.57
C GLN A 568 -14.56 -15.50 -14.93
N LEU A 569 -13.69 -15.86 -13.98
CA LEU A 569 -12.27 -16.03 -14.25
C LEU A 569 -12.00 -17.16 -15.26
N THR A 570 -12.66 -18.32 -15.10
CA THR A 570 -12.51 -19.46 -16.01
C THR A 570 -13.00 -19.11 -17.43
N LEU A 571 -14.12 -18.41 -17.53
CA LEU A 571 -14.67 -17.92 -18.80
C LEU A 571 -13.70 -16.94 -19.48
N ALA A 572 -13.13 -15.99 -18.73
CA ALA A 572 -12.14 -15.05 -19.24
C ALA A 572 -10.92 -15.78 -19.84
N LEU A 573 -10.38 -16.79 -19.13
CA LEU A 573 -9.25 -17.60 -19.58
C LEU A 573 -9.60 -18.45 -20.82
N LYS A 574 -10.80 -19.03 -20.89
CA LYS A 574 -11.28 -19.79 -22.03
C LYS A 574 -11.39 -18.91 -23.29
N LYS A 575 -11.99 -17.72 -23.14
CA LYS A 575 -12.10 -16.72 -24.23
C LYS A 575 -10.72 -16.24 -24.69
N ALA A 576 -9.79 -16.08 -23.76
CA ALA A 576 -8.40 -15.73 -24.05
C ALA A 576 -7.55 -16.90 -24.57
N ARG A 577 -8.12 -18.10 -24.77
CA ARG A 577 -7.46 -19.29 -25.31
C ARG A 577 -6.26 -19.76 -24.50
N PHE A 578 -6.39 -19.80 -23.17
CA PHE A 578 -5.44 -20.42 -22.27
C PHE A 578 -5.87 -21.84 -21.87
N LEU A 579 -4.89 -22.67 -21.52
CA LEU A 579 -5.06 -23.98 -20.88
C LEU A 579 -4.27 -23.99 -19.59
N LEU A 580 -4.84 -24.54 -18.53
CA LEU A 580 -4.13 -24.73 -17.27
C LEU A 580 -3.13 -25.88 -17.41
N THR A 581 -1.87 -25.60 -17.08
CA THR A 581 -0.79 -26.59 -17.09
C THR A 581 -0.62 -27.21 -15.72
N ASN A 582 -0.66 -26.38 -14.66
CA ASN A 582 -0.62 -26.84 -13.27
C ASN A 582 -1.26 -25.81 -12.32
N ALA A 583 -1.54 -26.26 -11.10
CA ALA A 583 -2.02 -25.41 -10.01
C ALA A 583 -1.35 -25.84 -8.70
N PHE A 584 -0.85 -24.87 -7.92
CA PHE A 584 -0.21 -25.07 -6.64
C PHE A 584 -0.89 -24.20 -5.58
N VAL A 585 -0.68 -24.48 -4.30
CA VAL A 585 -1.28 -23.74 -3.21
C VAL A 585 -0.22 -23.14 -2.31
N VAL A 586 -0.36 -21.85 -2.00
CA VAL A 586 0.58 -21.13 -1.18
C VAL A 586 -0.14 -20.27 -0.12
N HIS A 587 0.48 -20.15 1.05
CA HIS A 587 0.01 -19.27 2.12
C HIS A 587 0.07 -17.81 1.69
N SER A 588 -1.01 -17.04 1.90
CA SER A 588 -1.11 -15.65 1.42
C SER A 588 -1.41 -14.62 2.49
N GLU A 589 -2.19 -14.97 3.52
CA GLU A 589 -2.74 -14.01 4.45
C GLU A 589 -2.20 -14.19 5.89
N ASN A 590 -2.08 -13.07 6.62
CA ASN A 590 -1.66 -13.12 8.02
C ASN A 590 -2.78 -13.67 8.90
N PRO A 591 -2.59 -14.82 9.59
CA PRO A 591 -3.62 -15.45 10.40
C PRO A 591 -4.08 -14.62 11.61
N ILE A 592 -3.30 -13.62 12.03
CA ILE A 592 -3.60 -12.72 13.17
C ILE A 592 -4.27 -11.41 12.70
N SER A 593 -4.51 -11.23 11.42
CA SER A 593 -5.17 -10.01 10.92
C SER A 593 -6.58 -9.90 11.50
N VAL A 594 -6.89 -8.75 12.12
CA VAL A 594 -8.21 -8.45 12.71
C VAL A 594 -9.33 -8.52 11.65
N HIS A 595 -8.97 -8.33 10.38
CA HIS A 595 -9.90 -8.44 9.25
C HIS A 595 -10.28 -9.90 8.91
N ILE A 596 -9.52 -10.87 9.42
CA ILE A 596 -9.63 -12.30 9.05
C ILE A 596 -10.18 -13.12 10.22
N MET A 597 -9.94 -12.71 11.47
CA MET A 597 -10.21 -13.48 12.68
C MET A 597 -11.70 -13.85 12.91
N ASN A 598 -12.64 -13.11 12.31
CA ASN A 598 -14.09 -13.31 12.49
C ASN A 598 -14.85 -13.62 11.19
N LEU A 599 -14.14 -13.80 10.08
CA LEU A 599 -14.73 -14.14 8.79
C LEU A 599 -14.24 -15.53 8.36
N ARG A 600 -15.05 -16.29 7.61
CA ARG A 600 -14.59 -17.46 6.85
C ARG A 600 -13.65 -16.97 5.74
N SER A 601 -12.40 -16.60 6.07
CA SER A 601 -11.44 -16.07 5.12
C SER A 601 -10.46 -17.15 4.68
N LEU A 602 -10.18 -17.20 3.39
CA LEU A 602 -9.13 -18.05 2.83
C LEU A 602 -7.76 -17.52 3.26
N LYS A 603 -6.91 -18.44 3.72
CA LYS A 603 -5.53 -18.14 4.14
C LYS A 603 -4.51 -18.47 3.06
N HIS A 604 -4.95 -19.09 1.96
CA HIS A 604 -4.13 -19.57 0.86
C HIS A 604 -4.59 -19.01 -0.46
N ASP A 605 -3.65 -18.88 -1.38
CA ASP A 605 -3.87 -18.60 -2.80
C ASP A 605 -3.60 -19.86 -3.63
N THR A 606 -4.32 -19.96 -4.75
CA THR A 606 -3.98 -20.90 -5.82
C THR A 606 -3.04 -20.18 -6.79
N ILE A 607 -1.86 -20.74 -7.03
CA ILE A 607 -0.96 -20.34 -8.12
C ILE A 607 -1.42 -21.07 -9.38
N LEU A 608 -1.89 -20.35 -10.36
CA LEU A 608 -2.39 -20.88 -11.63
C LEU A 608 -1.33 -20.72 -12.71
N VAL A 609 -0.87 -21.83 -13.30
CA VAL A 609 0.14 -21.87 -14.35
C VAL A 609 -0.54 -22.21 -15.67
N LEU A 610 -0.56 -21.26 -16.60
CA LEU A 610 -1.30 -21.39 -17.86
C LEU A 610 -0.36 -21.23 -19.06
N ARG A 611 -0.69 -21.95 -20.11
CA ARG A 611 -0.06 -21.78 -21.43
C ARG A 611 -1.10 -21.40 -22.49
N PRO A 612 -0.69 -20.68 -23.50
CA PRO A 612 -1.55 -20.47 -24.66
C PRO A 612 -1.95 -21.80 -25.31
N ARG A 613 -3.21 -21.91 -25.73
CA ARG A 613 -3.72 -23.10 -26.43
C ARG A 613 -2.97 -23.31 -27.74
N GLY A 614 -2.35 -24.46 -27.92
CA GLY A 614 -1.59 -24.85 -29.10
C GLY A 614 -1.75 -26.35 -29.38
N PRO A 615 -1.05 -26.90 -30.38
CA PRO A 615 -1.20 -28.31 -30.83
C PRO A 615 -0.65 -29.34 -29.81
N GLN A 616 -0.17 -28.91 -28.65
CA GLN A 616 0.36 -29.81 -27.62
C GLN A 616 -0.74 -30.60 -26.94
N LYS A 617 -0.42 -31.84 -26.51
CA LYS A 617 -1.33 -32.70 -25.74
C LYS A 617 -1.86 -31.94 -24.51
N LYS A 618 -3.18 -32.05 -24.27
CA LYS A 618 -3.83 -31.58 -23.06
C LYS A 618 -3.34 -32.45 -21.87
N LYS A 619 -3.20 -31.87 -20.67
CA LYS A 619 -3.11 -32.62 -19.44
C LYS A 619 -4.53 -33.07 -19.11
N HIS A 620 -4.78 -34.36 -18.93
CA HIS A 620 -6.10 -34.83 -18.55
C HIS A 620 -6.33 -34.56 -17.06
N TRP A 621 -7.09 -33.49 -16.77
CA TRP A 621 -7.53 -33.17 -15.44
C TRP A 621 -8.73 -34.05 -15.06
N GLN A 622 -8.72 -34.59 -13.83
CA GLN A 622 -9.88 -35.28 -13.27
C GLN A 622 -10.81 -34.24 -12.64
N LYS A 623 -12.12 -34.43 -12.77
CA LYS A 623 -13.10 -33.64 -12.08
C LYS A 623 -12.97 -33.91 -10.57
N PRO A 624 -12.70 -32.90 -9.74
CA PRO A 624 -12.65 -33.12 -8.29
C PRO A 624 -14.07 -33.36 -7.75
N GLU A 625 -14.15 -34.14 -6.65
CA GLU A 625 -15.39 -34.30 -5.91
C GLU A 625 -15.79 -32.98 -5.21
N PRO A 626 -17.08 -32.72 -5.00
CA PRO A 626 -17.54 -31.60 -4.20
C PRO A 626 -16.92 -31.62 -2.79
N ILE A 627 -16.66 -30.44 -2.24
CA ILE A 627 -15.97 -30.31 -0.96
C ILE A 627 -17.03 -30.12 0.14
N GLU A 628 -17.20 -31.13 1.01
CA GLU A 628 -18.18 -31.10 2.11
C GLU A 628 -17.64 -30.41 3.38
N ASP A 629 -16.38 -30.66 3.72
CA ASP A 629 -15.68 -29.99 4.83
C ASP A 629 -14.26 -29.63 4.38
N PHE A 630 -13.88 -28.36 4.46
CA PHE A 630 -12.64 -27.91 3.88
C PHE A 630 -11.87 -26.93 4.73
N ASP A 631 -10.58 -27.19 4.83
CA ASP A 631 -9.60 -26.18 5.17
C ASP A 631 -9.27 -25.31 3.93
N SER A 632 -8.68 -24.15 4.16
CA SER A 632 -8.35 -23.18 3.10
C SER A 632 -7.38 -23.74 2.04
N TYR A 633 -6.49 -24.68 2.42
CA TYR A 633 -5.54 -25.30 1.49
C TYR A 633 -6.25 -26.25 0.52
N SER A 634 -7.04 -27.18 1.06
CA SER A 634 -7.81 -28.17 0.30
C SER A 634 -8.79 -27.49 -0.66
N PHE A 635 -9.45 -26.42 -0.20
CA PHE A 635 -10.33 -25.61 -1.03
C PHE A 635 -9.60 -25.01 -2.24
N CYS A 636 -8.49 -24.31 -2.02
CA CYS A 636 -7.70 -23.71 -3.11
C CYS A 636 -7.18 -24.78 -4.09
N LYS A 637 -6.77 -25.93 -3.59
CA LYS A 637 -6.32 -27.07 -4.39
C LYS A 637 -7.42 -27.60 -5.31
N ALA A 638 -8.58 -27.81 -4.74
CA ALA A 638 -9.75 -28.33 -5.48
C ALA A 638 -10.26 -27.32 -6.52
N CYS A 639 -10.27 -26.03 -6.20
CA CYS A 639 -10.60 -24.98 -7.18
C CYS A 639 -9.63 -24.95 -8.36
N GLY A 640 -8.30 -25.09 -8.11
CA GLY A 640 -7.32 -25.22 -9.18
C GLY A 640 -7.57 -26.43 -10.10
N ASN A 641 -7.85 -27.59 -9.50
CA ASN A 641 -8.15 -28.82 -10.23
C ASN A 641 -9.47 -28.69 -11.06
N MET A 642 -10.52 -28.11 -10.47
CA MET A 642 -11.79 -27.86 -11.16
C MET A 642 -11.62 -26.93 -12.35
N MET A 643 -10.86 -25.84 -12.19
CA MET A 643 -10.55 -24.93 -13.30
C MET A 643 -9.82 -25.68 -14.43
N GLY A 644 -8.82 -26.52 -14.10
CA GLY A 644 -8.09 -27.32 -15.08
C GLY A 644 -9.01 -28.23 -15.86
N TRP A 645 -9.92 -28.93 -15.18
CA TRP A 645 -10.90 -29.80 -15.82
C TRP A 645 -11.85 -29.02 -16.71
N ILE A 646 -12.45 -27.92 -16.24
CA ILE A 646 -13.40 -27.10 -17.03
C ILE A 646 -12.74 -26.52 -18.30
N LEU A 647 -11.49 -26.04 -18.22
CA LEU A 647 -10.79 -25.47 -19.37
C LEU A 647 -10.47 -26.53 -20.48
N GLU A 648 -10.46 -27.82 -20.14
CA GLU A 648 -10.32 -28.90 -21.11
C GLU A 648 -11.64 -29.33 -21.75
N GLN A 649 -12.79 -29.02 -21.10
CA GLN A 649 -14.11 -29.38 -21.59
C GLN A 649 -14.63 -28.35 -22.62
N ASP A 650 -15.57 -28.82 -23.45
CA ASP A 650 -16.31 -27.94 -24.37
C ASP A 650 -17.68 -27.56 -23.79
N LEU A 651 -17.65 -26.89 -22.63
CA LEU A 651 -18.85 -26.44 -21.92
C LEU A 651 -19.29 -25.07 -22.42
N SER A 652 -20.62 -24.86 -22.46
CA SER A 652 -21.19 -23.52 -22.63
C SER A 652 -20.91 -22.60 -21.45
N GLU A 653 -21.07 -21.29 -21.57
CA GLU A 653 -20.92 -20.33 -20.49
C GLU A 653 -21.88 -20.64 -19.31
N GLN A 654 -23.11 -21.01 -19.61
CA GLN A 654 -24.11 -21.39 -18.61
C GLN A 654 -23.73 -22.68 -17.88
N ASP A 655 -23.24 -23.70 -18.61
CA ASP A 655 -22.82 -24.96 -18.01
C ASP A 655 -21.58 -24.77 -17.13
N MET A 656 -20.64 -23.91 -17.53
CA MET A 656 -19.48 -23.59 -16.68
C MET A 656 -19.90 -22.91 -15.37
N THR A 657 -20.80 -21.92 -15.45
CA THR A 657 -21.32 -21.23 -14.25
C THR A 657 -22.05 -22.20 -13.35
N LYS A 658 -22.92 -23.06 -13.90
CA LYS A 658 -23.61 -24.09 -13.16
C LYS A 658 -22.65 -25.08 -12.50
N THR A 659 -21.64 -25.54 -13.26
CA THR A 659 -20.63 -26.49 -12.75
C THR A 659 -19.87 -25.91 -11.53
N TRP A 660 -19.47 -24.64 -11.58
CA TRP A 660 -18.86 -23.98 -10.42
C TRP A 660 -19.81 -23.82 -9.25
N ALA A 661 -21.07 -23.45 -9.53
CA ALA A 661 -22.09 -23.30 -8.49
C ALA A 661 -22.38 -24.65 -7.79
N ASP A 662 -22.53 -25.72 -8.54
CA ASP A 662 -22.77 -27.07 -8.01
C ASP A 662 -21.56 -27.60 -7.21
N PHE A 663 -20.34 -27.28 -7.65
CA PHE A 663 -19.11 -27.72 -6.99
C PHE A 663 -18.86 -27.04 -5.62
N LEU A 664 -19.19 -25.78 -5.47
CA LEU A 664 -18.95 -24.98 -4.26
C LEU A 664 -20.20 -24.82 -3.36
N LYS A 665 -21.33 -25.40 -3.72
CA LYS A 665 -22.57 -25.44 -2.91
C LYS A 665 -22.66 -26.68 -2.03
N GLY A 666 -21.81 -27.68 -2.27
CA GLY A 666 -21.73 -28.94 -1.54
C GLY A 666 -21.12 -28.81 -0.16
#